data_ff405e8e2735b8f17c9bfd75aad9fabb
#
_entry.id   ff405e8e2735b8f17c9bfd75aad9fabb
#
_cell.length_a   1.000
_cell.length_b   1.000
_cell.length_c   1.000
_cell.angle_alpha   90.00
_cell.angle_beta   90.00
_cell.angle_gamma   90.00
#
_symmetry.space_group_name_H-M   'P 1'
#
loop_
_entity.id
_entity.type
_entity.pdbx_description
1 polymer ?
#
loop_
_entity_poly.entity_id
_entity_poly.type
_entity_poly.pdbx_seq_one_letter_code
_entity_poly.pdbx_strand_id
1 'polypeptide(L)'
;MPRLMTTAGRSASPGGYRRVLPDGLVVTSARPEHASALEALQCIVFPTLADEERFKARHYRRHLELFPQGQLVVLDGDRVVAATATIRLAFDFDHVTHTFADIIQGGWLTSHEPDGPWLYGADLGVHPAYRRRGLAQALYAARQELVWRLGLRGQVTAGMLSGYGAVRHQMTAEQYYEDLCAGRLTDPTLSMQRSVGFTFRGLLKDYLNDPICDNYSVLIVLDASTPVTGAVRPGDAPDYWRSEVMGSIRLVSPVPGPRSQEWLARRAAAVPSGLGRATDVVAARAEGALVHDLDGNTFIDFVGGIGALAVGHCPPTVVEAIQRQAASLIHMGSLVGTYDSYVRLCELLNEVTPGTFPKKTLLANTGAEAVENAVKAARAYTRRPAVICFEGGYHGRTLLTLTLTSKYSLFKKTMGPFASDVYRLPMPNAYRRPAGMTADQALEFGLMQLEQAFTAQVDPSEVAAIIIEPVQGEGGFVPVPPRFLQRIRELCTAHGIVMIADEVQCGFARTGRLFALEHYGIEADIIVTAKSLGAGMPISATTGRADIMDATHTGGMGGTYGGNPLTCEAAIAAIEMMRQPAFLARASAIGTQLRSTLTEWQSRHPLIGDVRGLGSMMLIELVKDRQTREPAPDETLAIIRGACQRGVIAMRAGLFTNGIRFLPPLTITDEQLAEGLAVVESALTDVEARAGLSLQPA
;
A
#
# COMPACT_ATOMS: atom_id res chain seq x y z
N MET A 1 8.43 -45.53 10.67
CA MET A 1 8.70 -44.39 9.74
C MET A 1 8.08 -43.14 10.37
N PRO A 2 8.85 -42.21 10.89
CA PRO A 2 8.30 -40.97 11.44
C PRO A 2 8.19 -39.91 10.34
N ARG A 3 7.04 -39.23 10.34
CA ARG A 3 6.75 -38.09 9.47
C ARG A 3 7.66 -36.91 9.85
N LEU A 4 8.41 -36.42 8.88
CA LEU A 4 9.09 -35.12 8.93
C LEU A 4 8.04 -34.02 8.77
N MET A 5 7.76 -33.31 9.85
CA MET A 5 7.09 -32.02 9.81
C MET A 5 8.10 -30.94 9.36
N THR A 6 7.97 -30.48 8.15
CA THR A 6 8.64 -29.26 7.69
C THR A 6 7.86 -28.06 8.18
N THR A 7 8.27 -27.48 9.28
CA THR A 7 7.88 -26.13 9.66
C THR A 7 8.65 -25.12 8.79
N ALA A 8 8.03 -24.67 7.72
CA ALA A 8 8.50 -23.48 7.00
C ALA A 8 8.25 -22.27 7.91
N GLY A 9 9.26 -21.89 8.69
CA GLY A 9 9.27 -20.64 9.42
C GLY A 9 9.27 -19.48 8.43
N ARG A 10 8.18 -18.70 8.39
CA ARG A 10 8.15 -17.38 7.77
C ARG A 10 9.13 -16.51 8.55
N SER A 11 10.29 -16.20 7.96
CA SER A 11 11.18 -15.18 8.49
C SER A 11 10.49 -13.83 8.34
N ALA A 12 10.04 -13.24 9.44
CA ALA A 12 9.69 -11.82 9.47
C ALA A 12 10.90 -11.02 8.99
N SER A 13 10.71 -10.08 8.08
CA SER A 13 11.77 -9.16 7.66
C SER A 13 12.32 -8.46 8.91
N PRO A 14 13.65 -8.44 9.15
CA PRO A 14 14.21 -7.78 10.32
C PRO A 14 13.90 -6.28 10.24
N GLY A 15 13.49 -5.68 11.35
CA GLY A 15 13.32 -4.23 11.49
C GLY A 15 14.61 -3.46 11.18
N GLY A 16 14.57 -2.12 11.17
CA GLY A 16 15.76 -1.30 11.00
C GLY A 16 16.79 -1.52 12.09
N TYR A 17 18.07 -1.31 11.77
CA TYR A 17 19.17 -1.35 12.73
C TYR A 17 19.37 0.00 13.39
N ARG A 18 19.60 0.03 14.71
CA ARG A 18 20.08 1.22 15.43
C ARG A 18 20.87 0.85 16.67
N ARG A 19 22.10 1.32 16.74
CA ARG A 19 23.00 1.13 17.88
C ARG A 19 23.73 2.43 18.16
N VAL A 20 23.65 2.94 19.39
CA VAL A 20 24.44 4.07 19.86
C VAL A 20 25.79 3.53 20.37
N LEU A 21 26.88 4.06 19.85
CA LEU A 21 28.25 3.71 20.28
C LEU A 21 28.62 4.50 21.54
N PRO A 22 29.64 4.05 22.29
CA PRO A 22 30.03 4.72 23.54
C PRO A 22 30.43 6.21 23.39
N ASP A 23 30.86 6.62 22.20
CA ASP A 23 31.25 7.98 21.88
C ASP A 23 30.10 8.82 21.27
N GLY A 24 28.87 8.33 21.35
CA GLY A 24 27.65 9.00 20.90
C GLY A 24 27.34 8.87 19.42
N LEU A 25 28.21 8.25 18.60
CA LEU A 25 27.94 7.96 17.21
C LEU A 25 26.86 6.89 17.08
N VAL A 26 26.09 6.92 15.98
CA VAL A 26 24.98 5.99 15.78
C VAL A 26 25.19 5.13 14.54
N VAL A 27 25.29 3.82 14.72
CA VAL A 27 25.18 2.85 13.61
C VAL A 27 23.68 2.63 13.33
N THR A 28 23.25 2.84 12.09
CA THR A 28 21.84 2.68 11.71
C THR A 28 21.68 2.17 10.27
N SER A 29 20.49 1.65 9.94
CA SER A 29 20.12 1.36 8.55
C SER A 29 20.20 2.63 7.70
N ALA A 30 20.75 2.51 6.50
CA ALA A 30 20.79 3.61 5.55
C ALA A 30 19.38 3.97 5.07
N ARG A 31 19.19 5.20 4.60
CA ARG A 31 17.93 5.76 4.11
C ARG A 31 18.14 6.54 2.83
N PRO A 32 17.08 6.77 2.02
CA PRO A 32 17.18 7.53 0.78
C PRO A 32 17.81 8.93 0.92
N GLU A 33 17.57 9.61 2.04
CA GLU A 33 18.17 10.91 2.35
C GLU A 33 19.69 10.88 2.52
N HIS A 34 20.26 9.72 2.87
CA HIS A 34 21.71 9.55 3.01
C HIS A 34 22.43 9.41 1.66
N ALA A 35 21.71 9.17 0.54
CA ALA A 35 22.30 8.79 -0.74
C ALA A 35 23.37 9.77 -1.25
N SER A 36 23.14 11.08 -1.16
CA SER A 36 24.11 12.11 -1.59
C SER A 36 25.33 12.19 -0.66
N ALA A 37 25.13 12.00 0.64
CA ALA A 37 26.22 11.96 1.61
C ALA A 37 27.09 10.69 1.45
N LEU A 38 26.47 9.57 1.05
CA LEU A 38 27.15 8.31 0.74
C LEU A 38 28.03 8.44 -0.50
N GLU A 39 27.55 9.08 -1.58
CA GLU A 39 28.37 9.38 -2.75
C GLU A 39 29.57 10.28 -2.40
N ALA A 40 29.36 11.32 -1.60
CA ALA A 40 30.44 12.17 -1.13
C ALA A 40 31.46 11.39 -0.27
N LEU A 41 30.99 10.48 0.59
CA LEU A 41 31.86 9.64 1.40
C LEU A 41 32.69 8.69 0.55
N GLN A 42 32.15 8.11 -0.54
CA GLN A 42 32.91 7.27 -1.48
C GLN A 42 34.12 8.00 -2.06
N CYS A 43 33.93 9.22 -2.52
CA CYS A 43 35.03 10.02 -3.07
C CYS A 43 36.14 10.33 -2.04
N ILE A 44 35.75 10.51 -0.76
CA ILE A 44 36.69 10.79 0.35
C ILE A 44 37.45 9.54 0.78
N VAL A 45 36.77 8.39 0.81
CA VAL A 45 37.32 7.13 1.35
C VAL A 45 38.14 6.39 0.30
N PHE A 46 37.71 6.42 -0.97
CA PHE A 46 38.33 5.72 -2.09
C PHE A 46 38.78 6.72 -3.19
N PRO A 47 39.73 7.63 -2.90
CA PRO A 47 40.10 8.70 -3.83
C PRO A 47 40.78 8.21 -5.11
N THR A 48 41.42 7.03 -5.04
CA THR A 48 42.20 6.42 -6.14
C THR A 48 41.44 5.36 -6.94
N LEU A 49 40.27 4.91 -6.43
CA LEU A 49 39.41 3.96 -7.13
C LEU A 49 38.85 4.58 -8.41
N ALA A 50 38.77 3.80 -9.48
CA ALA A 50 38.21 4.24 -10.75
C ALA A 50 36.79 4.80 -10.60
N ASP A 51 36.43 5.85 -11.35
CA ASP A 51 35.15 6.56 -11.19
C ASP A 51 33.94 5.68 -11.53
N GLU A 52 34.09 4.77 -12.48
CA GLU A 52 33.07 3.77 -12.88
C GLU A 52 32.81 2.71 -11.80
N GLU A 53 33.75 2.50 -10.90
CA GLU A 53 33.64 1.55 -9.79
C GLU A 53 33.14 2.20 -8.50
N ARG A 54 33.04 3.54 -8.44
CA ARG A 54 32.49 4.26 -7.29
C ARG A 54 30.98 4.35 -7.34
N PHE A 55 30.33 4.08 -6.22
CA PHE A 55 28.88 4.21 -6.11
C PHE A 55 28.43 5.68 -6.12
N LYS A 56 27.40 5.98 -6.91
CA LYS A 56 26.75 7.29 -7.00
C LYS A 56 25.46 7.30 -6.18
N ALA A 57 24.92 8.48 -5.86
CA ALA A 57 23.67 8.62 -5.10
C ALA A 57 22.49 7.82 -5.68
N ARG A 58 22.38 7.75 -7.02
CA ARG A 58 21.38 6.94 -7.72
C ARG A 58 21.55 5.44 -7.44
N HIS A 59 22.80 4.96 -7.31
CA HIS A 59 23.10 3.55 -7.00
C HIS A 59 22.67 3.22 -5.58
N TYR A 60 22.99 4.06 -4.58
CA TYR A 60 22.58 3.86 -3.19
C TYR A 60 21.05 3.82 -3.03
N ARG A 61 20.29 4.65 -3.77
CA ARG A 61 18.83 4.54 -3.77
C ARG A 61 18.36 3.17 -4.25
N ARG A 62 19.00 2.64 -5.31
CA ARG A 62 18.67 1.30 -5.81
C ARG A 62 19.06 0.19 -4.84
N HIS A 63 20.20 0.31 -4.15
CA HIS A 63 20.62 -0.66 -3.13
C HIS A 63 19.60 -0.77 -1.99
N LEU A 64 19.01 0.37 -1.58
CA LEU A 64 17.94 0.40 -0.57
C LEU A 64 16.64 -0.28 -1.04
N GLU A 65 16.35 -0.27 -2.34
CA GLU A 65 15.22 -1.00 -2.90
C GLU A 65 15.50 -2.52 -2.99
N LEU A 66 16.73 -2.90 -3.36
CA LEU A 66 17.11 -4.30 -3.56
C LEU A 66 17.24 -5.05 -2.24
N PHE A 67 18.00 -4.49 -1.28
CA PHE A 67 18.30 -5.14 -0.02
C PHE A 67 18.52 -4.10 1.10
N PRO A 68 17.45 -3.46 1.62
CA PRO A 68 17.54 -2.37 2.59
C PRO A 68 18.24 -2.76 3.90
N GLN A 69 18.06 -4.01 4.37
CA GLN A 69 18.68 -4.49 5.60
C GLN A 69 20.22 -4.57 5.51
N GLY A 70 20.74 -4.74 4.30
CA GLY A 70 22.18 -4.84 4.05
C GLY A 70 22.91 -3.50 3.93
N GLN A 71 22.20 -2.37 3.99
CA GLN A 71 22.75 -1.03 3.81
C GLN A 71 22.82 -0.32 5.17
N LEU A 72 24.03 -0.11 5.69
CA LEU A 72 24.24 0.49 7.03
C LEU A 72 25.12 1.73 6.95
N VAL A 73 24.84 2.72 7.81
CA VAL A 73 25.62 3.95 7.97
C VAL A 73 25.99 4.19 9.44
N VAL A 74 27.06 4.95 9.66
CA VAL A 74 27.37 5.54 10.96
C VAL A 74 27.16 7.05 10.86
N LEU A 75 26.40 7.59 11.80
CA LEU A 75 26.05 9.00 11.87
C LEU A 75 26.74 9.71 13.04
N ASP A 76 27.23 10.92 12.80
CA ASP A 76 27.59 11.92 13.80
C ASP A 76 26.58 13.08 13.67
N GLY A 77 25.57 13.10 14.54
CA GLY A 77 24.35 13.87 14.29
C GLY A 77 23.71 13.45 12.97
N ASP A 78 23.57 14.37 12.03
CA ASP A 78 23.02 14.10 10.68
C ASP A 78 24.10 13.77 9.63
N ARG A 79 25.37 13.77 10.01
CA ARG A 79 26.50 13.55 9.10
C ARG A 79 26.83 12.07 8.96
N VAL A 80 26.84 11.55 7.72
CA VAL A 80 27.35 10.19 7.41
C VAL A 80 28.88 10.18 7.51
N VAL A 81 29.44 9.37 8.42
CA VAL A 81 30.88 9.29 8.68
C VAL A 81 31.50 7.93 8.40
N ALA A 82 30.67 6.89 8.27
CA ALA A 82 31.05 5.57 7.76
C ALA A 82 29.84 4.88 7.13
N ALA A 83 30.10 3.91 6.26
CA ALA A 83 29.03 3.16 5.61
C ALA A 83 29.50 1.78 5.15
N THR A 84 28.54 0.89 4.91
CA THR A 84 28.74 -0.38 4.22
C THR A 84 27.54 -0.73 3.35
N ALA A 85 27.80 -1.26 2.15
CA ALA A 85 26.81 -1.81 1.24
C ALA A 85 27.02 -3.33 1.12
N THR A 86 25.91 -4.09 1.20
CA THR A 86 25.96 -5.55 1.09
C THR A 86 24.84 -6.08 0.20
N ILE A 87 25.03 -7.28 -0.31
CA ILE A 87 24.04 -8.07 -1.05
C ILE A 87 24.06 -9.52 -0.55
N ARG A 88 23.11 -10.33 -0.99
CA ARG A 88 23.13 -11.78 -0.79
C ARG A 88 23.54 -12.45 -2.08
N LEU A 89 24.34 -13.54 -1.99
CA LEU A 89 24.80 -14.33 -3.13
C LEU A 89 24.84 -15.82 -2.77
N ALA A 90 24.67 -16.68 -3.78
CA ALA A 90 25.04 -18.09 -3.76
C ALA A 90 26.53 -18.22 -4.17
N PHE A 91 27.43 -17.77 -3.29
CA PHE A 91 28.86 -17.70 -3.60
C PHE A 91 29.47 -19.09 -3.78
N ASP A 92 30.12 -19.30 -4.93
CA ASP A 92 30.79 -20.56 -5.30
C ASP A 92 32.26 -20.52 -4.86
N PHE A 93 32.63 -21.34 -3.89
CA PHE A 93 33.99 -21.44 -3.38
C PHE A 93 34.90 -22.37 -4.19
N ASP A 94 34.34 -23.10 -5.16
CA ASP A 94 35.12 -23.92 -6.10
C ASP A 94 35.61 -23.07 -7.28
N HIS A 95 34.95 -21.94 -7.57
CA HIS A 95 35.31 -20.96 -8.59
C HIS A 95 35.41 -19.55 -7.99
N VAL A 96 36.46 -19.32 -7.19
CA VAL A 96 36.62 -18.09 -6.41
C VAL A 96 36.99 -16.85 -7.22
N THR A 97 37.48 -17.02 -8.46
CA THR A 97 37.97 -15.92 -9.30
C THR A 97 36.79 -15.11 -9.84
N HIS A 98 36.68 -13.87 -9.45
CA HIS A 98 35.69 -12.90 -9.90
C HIS A 98 36.27 -11.48 -9.78
N THR A 99 35.66 -10.51 -10.44
CA THR A 99 36.04 -9.10 -10.38
C THR A 99 35.03 -8.29 -9.55
N PHE A 100 35.43 -7.10 -9.13
CA PHE A 100 34.52 -6.17 -8.48
C PHE A 100 33.35 -5.77 -9.42
N ALA A 101 33.63 -5.63 -10.73
CA ALA A 101 32.62 -5.36 -11.74
C ALA A 101 31.54 -6.44 -11.82
N ASP A 102 31.94 -7.73 -11.65
CA ASP A 102 30.96 -8.86 -11.58
C ASP A 102 29.99 -8.73 -10.40
N ILE A 103 30.46 -8.17 -9.30
CA ILE A 103 29.64 -7.97 -8.10
C ILE A 103 28.78 -6.72 -8.22
N ILE A 104 29.39 -5.58 -8.58
CA ILE A 104 28.68 -4.30 -8.54
C ILE A 104 27.76 -4.05 -9.74
N GLN A 105 27.97 -4.75 -10.87
CA GLN A 105 27.16 -4.62 -12.10
C GLN A 105 26.93 -3.14 -12.48
N GLY A 106 28.05 -2.41 -12.68
CA GLY A 106 28.00 -0.97 -12.97
C GLY A 106 27.52 -0.09 -11.82
N GLY A 107 27.62 -0.58 -10.59
CA GLY A 107 27.19 0.09 -9.37
C GLY A 107 25.75 -0.21 -8.92
N TRP A 108 24.97 -0.95 -9.71
CA TRP A 108 23.57 -1.21 -9.43
C TRP A 108 23.32 -2.38 -8.46
N LEU A 109 24.32 -3.21 -8.17
CA LEU A 109 24.25 -4.42 -7.33
C LEU A 109 23.13 -5.41 -7.78
N THR A 110 22.85 -5.47 -9.08
CA THR A 110 21.83 -6.37 -9.65
C THR A 110 22.22 -7.85 -9.60
N SER A 111 23.46 -8.17 -9.22
CA SER A 111 23.90 -9.52 -8.84
C SER A 111 23.25 -10.03 -7.54
N HIS A 112 22.49 -9.21 -6.83
CA HIS A 112 21.79 -9.62 -5.61
C HIS A 112 20.81 -10.78 -5.84
N GLU A 113 20.98 -11.85 -5.06
CA GLU A 113 20.11 -13.03 -5.02
C GLU A 113 19.32 -13.04 -3.71
N PRO A 114 17.99 -12.81 -3.71
CA PRO A 114 17.18 -12.72 -2.49
C PRO A 114 17.30 -13.94 -1.56
N ASP A 115 17.54 -15.12 -2.12
CA ASP A 115 17.70 -16.38 -1.38
C ASP A 115 19.16 -16.84 -1.23
N GLY A 116 20.12 -16.03 -1.68
CA GLY A 116 21.56 -16.32 -1.58
C GLY A 116 21.97 -16.59 -0.12
N PRO A 117 22.73 -17.67 0.16
CA PRO A 117 23.05 -18.07 1.52
C PRO A 117 24.21 -17.31 2.16
N TRP A 118 24.89 -16.43 1.44
CA TRP A 118 26.01 -15.64 1.92
C TRP A 118 25.74 -14.14 1.86
N LEU A 119 26.19 -13.40 2.88
CA LEU A 119 26.19 -11.94 2.86
C LEU A 119 27.49 -11.46 2.20
N TYR A 120 27.41 -10.91 1.00
CA TYR A 120 28.58 -10.35 0.31
C TYR A 120 28.72 -8.87 0.61
N GLY A 121 29.89 -8.48 1.12
CA GLY A 121 30.24 -7.08 1.35
C GLY A 121 30.80 -6.43 0.09
N ALA A 122 30.01 -5.58 -0.56
CA ALA A 122 30.44 -4.86 -1.75
C ALA A 122 31.29 -3.63 -1.40
N ASP A 123 31.08 -3.05 -0.21
CA ASP A 123 31.75 -1.81 0.21
C ASP A 123 31.79 -1.73 1.75
N LEU A 124 32.84 -1.12 2.29
CA LEU A 124 32.92 -0.61 3.65
C LEU A 124 33.90 0.54 3.72
N GLY A 125 33.44 1.73 4.05
CA GLY A 125 34.23 2.94 4.11
C GLY A 125 34.09 3.70 5.43
N VAL A 126 35.22 4.23 5.96
CA VAL A 126 35.23 5.11 7.13
C VAL A 126 35.96 6.39 6.78
N HIS A 127 35.29 7.53 6.99
CA HIS A 127 35.85 8.87 6.77
C HIS A 127 37.19 9.03 7.50
N PRO A 128 38.27 9.55 6.86
CA PRO A 128 39.60 9.62 7.43
C PRO A 128 39.69 10.23 8.85
N ALA A 129 38.92 11.31 9.10
CA ALA A 129 38.88 11.95 10.43
C ALA A 129 38.24 11.10 11.53
N TYR A 130 37.55 10.00 11.17
CA TYR A 130 36.86 9.11 12.12
C TYR A 130 37.51 7.72 12.20
N ARG A 131 38.62 7.52 11.54
CA ARG A 131 39.40 6.26 11.62
C ARG A 131 39.95 6.02 13.03
N ARG A 132 40.26 4.76 13.36
CA ARG A 132 40.76 4.30 14.68
C ARG A 132 39.75 4.47 15.84
N ARG A 133 38.47 4.71 15.56
CA ARG A 133 37.38 4.79 16.54
C ARG A 133 36.54 3.52 16.59
N GLY A 134 36.95 2.41 15.98
CA GLY A 134 36.23 1.15 15.99
C GLY A 134 35.02 1.07 15.04
N LEU A 135 34.79 2.06 14.15
CA LEU A 135 33.59 2.15 13.31
C LEU A 135 33.48 1.00 12.29
N ALA A 136 34.59 0.60 11.67
CA ALA A 136 34.60 -0.56 10.78
C ALA A 136 34.21 -1.84 11.52
N GLN A 137 34.73 -2.03 12.74
CA GLN A 137 34.39 -3.17 13.60
C GLN A 137 32.90 -3.16 13.97
N ALA A 138 32.33 -2.00 14.28
CA ALA A 138 30.92 -1.85 14.59
C ALA A 138 30.03 -2.20 13.38
N LEU A 139 30.42 -1.81 12.15
CA LEU A 139 29.72 -2.19 10.92
C LEU A 139 29.82 -3.70 10.65
N TYR A 140 30.98 -4.33 10.83
CA TYR A 140 31.13 -5.78 10.71
C TYR A 140 30.31 -6.54 11.77
N ALA A 141 30.23 -6.02 12.99
CA ALA A 141 29.40 -6.59 14.04
C ALA A 141 27.90 -6.54 13.64
N ALA A 142 27.42 -5.41 13.14
CA ALA A 142 26.05 -5.26 12.66
C ALA A 142 25.74 -6.19 11.47
N ARG A 143 26.69 -6.36 10.55
CA ARG A 143 26.57 -7.34 9.44
C ARG A 143 26.51 -8.78 9.96
N GLN A 144 27.28 -9.14 11.00
CA GLN A 144 27.25 -10.47 11.60
C GLN A 144 25.91 -10.74 12.32
N GLU A 145 25.35 -9.75 12.97
CA GLU A 145 24.01 -9.81 13.55
C GLU A 145 22.95 -10.05 12.46
N LEU A 146 23.09 -9.40 11.29
CA LEU A 146 22.20 -9.62 10.12
C LEU A 146 22.35 -11.06 9.58
N VAL A 147 23.57 -11.58 9.49
CA VAL A 147 23.85 -12.98 9.10
C VAL A 147 23.06 -13.96 9.97
N TRP A 148 23.12 -13.79 11.28
CA TRP A 148 22.39 -14.65 12.22
C TRP A 148 20.86 -14.53 12.09
N ARG A 149 20.36 -13.31 11.89
CA ARG A 149 18.92 -13.08 11.74
C ARG A 149 18.34 -13.68 10.48
N LEU A 150 19.07 -13.61 9.40
CA LEU A 150 18.65 -14.15 8.10
C LEU A 150 18.99 -15.63 7.95
N GLY A 151 19.65 -16.27 8.95
CA GLY A 151 20.06 -17.67 8.88
C GLY A 151 21.10 -17.94 7.79
N LEU A 152 21.94 -16.94 7.46
CA LEU A 152 22.98 -17.07 6.43
C LEU A 152 24.17 -17.87 6.93
N ARG A 153 24.97 -18.41 5.98
CA ARG A 153 26.18 -19.17 6.29
C ARG A 153 27.32 -18.32 6.81
N GLY A 154 27.35 -17.01 6.47
CA GLY A 154 28.39 -16.10 6.91
C GLY A 154 28.49 -14.87 6.00
N GLN A 155 29.62 -14.17 6.14
CA GLN A 155 30.01 -13.03 5.30
C GLN A 155 31.14 -13.42 4.37
N VAL A 156 31.07 -12.93 3.13
CA VAL A 156 32.13 -13.02 2.12
C VAL A 156 32.42 -11.61 1.62
N THR A 157 33.68 -11.28 1.38
CA THR A 157 34.06 -10.02 0.71
C THR A 157 35.49 -10.14 0.16
N ALA A 158 35.86 -9.22 -0.73
CA ALA A 158 37.25 -9.06 -1.14
C ALA A 158 37.87 -7.89 -0.37
N GLY A 159 38.87 -8.17 0.44
CA GLY A 159 39.65 -7.16 1.16
C GLY A 159 40.77 -6.63 0.28
N MET A 160 40.86 -5.31 0.11
CA MET A 160 41.91 -4.66 -0.67
C MET A 160 43.29 -4.93 -0.04
N LEU A 161 44.30 -5.25 -0.87
CA LEU A 161 45.68 -5.41 -0.46
C LEU A 161 46.35 -4.03 -0.32
N SER A 162 45.79 -3.19 0.58
CA SER A 162 46.00 -1.75 0.63
C SER A 162 47.46 -1.31 0.88
N GLY A 163 48.32 -2.18 1.46
CA GLY A 163 49.73 -1.88 1.68
C GLY A 163 50.62 -2.29 0.51
N TYR A 164 50.13 -3.12 -0.42
CA TYR A 164 50.96 -3.71 -1.46
C TYR A 164 51.48 -2.69 -2.49
N GLY A 165 50.64 -1.76 -2.91
CA GLY A 165 51.04 -0.76 -3.91
C GLY A 165 52.31 0.03 -3.55
N ALA A 166 52.60 0.23 -2.26
CA ALA A 166 53.79 0.89 -1.78
C ALA A 166 55.08 0.04 -1.92
N VAL A 167 54.93 -1.29 -1.97
CA VAL A 167 56.07 -2.24 -1.95
C VAL A 167 56.13 -3.13 -3.20
N ARG A 168 55.25 -2.93 -4.20
CA ARG A 168 55.15 -3.72 -5.41
C ARG A 168 56.46 -3.83 -6.23
N HIS A 169 57.41 -2.90 -6.05
CA HIS A 169 58.73 -2.93 -6.67
C HIS A 169 59.74 -3.74 -5.86
N GLN A 170 59.40 -4.20 -4.66
CA GLN A 170 60.29 -4.92 -3.74
C GLN A 170 59.91 -6.40 -3.63
N MET A 171 58.63 -6.74 -3.78
CA MET A 171 58.15 -8.13 -3.69
C MET A 171 56.91 -8.32 -4.59
N THR A 172 56.61 -9.59 -4.91
CA THR A 172 55.39 -9.92 -5.67
C THR A 172 54.13 -9.90 -4.78
N ALA A 173 52.94 -9.82 -5.35
CA ALA A 173 51.69 -9.85 -4.60
C ALA A 173 51.50 -11.20 -3.89
N GLU A 174 51.96 -12.29 -4.49
CA GLU A 174 51.96 -13.63 -3.90
C GLU A 174 52.83 -13.68 -2.66
N GLN A 175 54.04 -13.16 -2.74
CA GLN A 175 54.96 -13.05 -1.58
C GLN A 175 54.37 -12.20 -0.45
N TYR A 176 53.80 -11.03 -0.81
CA TYR A 176 53.13 -10.16 0.15
C TYR A 176 51.97 -10.89 0.85
N TYR A 177 51.16 -11.63 0.09
CA TYR A 177 50.04 -12.41 0.61
C TYR A 177 50.51 -13.56 1.51
N GLU A 178 51.57 -14.31 1.14
CA GLU A 178 52.15 -15.37 1.94
C GLU A 178 52.71 -14.83 3.25
N ASP A 179 53.42 -13.71 3.23
CA ASP A 179 53.97 -13.04 4.42
C ASP A 179 52.86 -12.51 5.33
N LEU A 180 51.80 -11.98 4.75
CA LEU A 180 50.60 -11.57 5.49
C LEU A 180 49.92 -12.77 6.15
N CYS A 181 49.75 -13.88 5.45
CA CYS A 181 49.18 -15.11 5.99
C CYS A 181 50.02 -15.68 7.14
N ALA A 182 51.34 -15.66 6.99
CA ALA A 182 52.29 -16.11 8.00
C ALA A 182 52.45 -15.14 9.17
N GLY A 183 51.84 -13.96 9.14
CA GLY A 183 51.97 -12.92 10.16
C GLY A 183 53.32 -12.21 10.17
N ARG A 184 54.13 -12.33 9.10
CA ARG A 184 55.43 -11.66 8.96
C ARG A 184 55.32 -10.18 8.58
N LEU A 185 54.18 -9.79 8.03
CA LEU A 185 53.83 -8.39 7.73
C LEU A 185 52.39 -8.07 8.12
N THR A 186 52.08 -6.78 8.18
CA THR A 186 50.74 -6.28 8.43
C THR A 186 50.25 -5.41 7.26
N ASP A 187 48.98 -5.56 6.90
CA ASP A 187 48.31 -4.75 5.90
C ASP A 187 47.23 -3.88 6.57
N PRO A 188 47.08 -2.60 6.19
CA PRO A 188 46.16 -1.70 6.84
C PRO A 188 44.69 -2.17 6.85
N THR A 189 44.25 -2.84 5.79
CA THR A 189 42.87 -3.34 5.64
C THR A 189 42.73 -4.77 6.14
N LEU A 190 43.54 -5.68 5.61
CA LEU A 190 43.42 -7.12 5.87
C LEU A 190 43.76 -7.53 7.29
N SER A 191 44.73 -6.85 7.94
CA SER A 191 45.07 -7.13 9.34
C SER A 191 43.92 -6.77 10.28
N MET A 192 43.18 -5.67 9.99
CA MET A 192 41.99 -5.30 10.74
C MET A 192 40.86 -6.31 10.51
N GLN A 193 40.60 -6.71 9.25
CA GLN A 193 39.61 -7.72 8.92
C GLN A 193 39.88 -9.06 9.58
N ARG A 194 41.16 -9.47 9.62
CA ARG A 194 41.60 -10.67 10.37
C ARG A 194 41.31 -10.55 11.86
N SER A 195 41.50 -9.37 12.45
CA SER A 195 41.19 -9.15 13.88
C SER A 195 39.70 -9.22 14.20
N VAL A 196 38.82 -9.00 13.21
CA VAL A 196 37.37 -9.21 13.32
C VAL A 196 36.98 -10.68 13.29
N GLY A 197 37.85 -11.55 12.72
CA GLY A 197 37.62 -13.00 12.62
C GLY A 197 37.55 -13.54 11.19
N PHE A 198 37.81 -12.70 10.17
CA PHE A 198 37.85 -13.17 8.78
C PHE A 198 39.06 -14.10 8.54
N THR A 199 38.82 -15.16 7.78
CA THR A 199 39.84 -16.08 7.25
C THR A 199 40.14 -15.75 5.80
N PHE A 200 41.43 -15.81 5.42
CA PHE A 200 41.89 -15.57 4.05
C PHE A 200 41.70 -16.85 3.22
N ARG A 201 41.11 -16.72 2.03
CA ARG A 201 40.78 -17.86 1.15
C ARG A 201 41.56 -17.87 -0.15
N GLY A 202 42.15 -16.76 -0.57
CA GLY A 202 42.92 -16.69 -1.80
C GLY A 202 43.20 -15.26 -2.25
N LEU A 203 44.25 -15.09 -3.04
CA LEU A 203 44.60 -13.84 -3.68
C LEU A 203 43.74 -13.66 -4.94
N LEU A 204 43.12 -12.48 -5.13
CA LEU A 204 42.39 -12.09 -6.30
C LEU A 204 43.18 -11.07 -7.09
N LYS A 205 43.56 -11.43 -8.31
CA LYS A 205 44.28 -10.57 -9.26
C LYS A 205 43.29 -9.80 -10.11
N ASP A 206 43.59 -8.57 -10.44
CA ASP A 206 42.78 -7.68 -11.30
C ASP A 206 41.32 -7.59 -10.79
N TYR A 207 41.15 -7.61 -9.45
CA TYR A 207 39.84 -7.60 -8.83
C TYR A 207 39.10 -6.26 -8.98
N LEU A 208 39.84 -5.14 -8.83
CA LEU A 208 39.33 -3.77 -8.93
C LEU A 208 40.42 -2.86 -9.53
N ASN A 209 40.05 -1.68 -9.99
CA ASN A 209 41.00 -0.74 -10.59
C ASN A 209 41.41 0.35 -9.60
N ASP A 210 42.41 0.02 -8.74
CA ASP A 210 42.94 0.97 -7.76
C ASP A 210 44.45 0.77 -7.55
N PRO A 211 45.31 1.80 -7.84
CA PRO A 211 46.73 1.72 -7.71
C PRO A 211 47.25 1.55 -6.27
N ILE A 212 46.42 1.79 -5.24
CA ILE A 212 46.81 1.63 -3.83
C ILE A 212 47.10 0.16 -3.48
N CYS A 213 46.46 -0.77 -4.16
CA CYS A 213 46.61 -2.21 -3.99
C CYS A 213 47.14 -2.89 -5.25
N ASP A 214 47.56 -2.12 -6.27
CA ASP A 214 47.96 -2.61 -7.58
C ASP A 214 46.97 -3.61 -8.18
N ASN A 215 45.65 -3.32 -8.03
CA ASN A 215 44.50 -4.12 -8.45
C ASN A 215 44.32 -5.48 -7.75
N TYR A 216 45.08 -5.76 -6.70
CA TYR A 216 44.97 -7.01 -5.94
C TYR A 216 44.03 -6.88 -4.71
N SER A 217 43.27 -7.93 -4.50
CA SER A 217 42.47 -8.12 -3.28
C SER A 217 42.64 -9.53 -2.73
N VAL A 218 42.14 -9.78 -1.55
CA VAL A 218 42.11 -11.11 -0.93
C VAL A 218 40.67 -11.49 -0.65
N LEU A 219 40.25 -12.66 -1.14
CA LEU A 219 38.96 -13.23 -0.76
C LEU A 219 39.00 -13.59 0.73
N ILE A 220 38.09 -13.06 1.50
CA ILE A 220 37.98 -13.28 2.93
C ILE A 220 36.58 -13.74 3.32
N VAL A 221 36.49 -14.65 4.28
CA VAL A 221 35.26 -15.27 4.73
C VAL A 221 35.16 -15.22 6.24
N LEU A 222 33.98 -14.92 6.75
CA LEU A 222 33.66 -14.94 8.17
C LEU A 222 32.40 -15.83 8.34
N ASP A 223 32.58 -17.01 8.91
CA ASP A 223 31.50 -17.96 9.13
C ASP A 223 30.48 -17.45 10.16
N ALA A 224 29.21 -17.86 10.02
CA ALA A 224 28.16 -17.52 10.97
C ALA A 224 28.45 -18.01 12.41
N SER A 225 29.22 -19.10 12.57
CA SER A 225 29.64 -19.62 13.86
C SER A 225 30.70 -18.76 14.56
N THR A 226 31.44 -17.92 13.81
CA THR A 226 32.55 -17.11 14.35
C THR A 226 32.00 -15.97 15.21
N PRO A 227 32.42 -15.83 16.46
CA PRO A 227 32.09 -14.71 17.32
C PRO A 227 32.79 -13.44 16.83
N VAL A 228 32.02 -12.34 16.72
CA VAL A 228 32.56 -11.01 16.38
C VAL A 228 32.38 -10.09 17.58
N THR A 229 33.50 -9.46 18.00
CA THR A 229 33.46 -8.53 19.14
C THR A 229 32.43 -7.41 18.90
N GLY A 230 31.51 -7.29 19.82
CA GLY A 230 30.45 -6.30 19.77
C GLY A 230 29.17 -6.74 19.00
N ALA A 231 29.17 -7.88 18.31
CA ALA A 231 27.94 -8.45 17.74
C ALA A 231 27.10 -9.13 18.83
N VAL A 232 25.77 -8.96 18.74
CA VAL A 232 24.77 -9.49 19.69
C VAL A 232 23.90 -10.52 18.99
N ARG A 233 23.73 -11.72 19.58
CA ARG A 233 22.90 -12.76 18.99
C ARG A 233 21.40 -12.42 19.10
N PRO A 234 20.57 -12.85 18.13
CA PRO A 234 19.13 -12.72 18.24
C PRO A 234 18.61 -13.35 19.54
N GLY A 235 17.88 -12.58 20.33
CA GLY A 235 17.35 -13.01 21.62
C GLY A 235 18.14 -12.51 22.84
N ASP A 236 19.39 -12.10 22.66
CA ASP A 236 20.16 -11.43 23.70
C ASP A 236 19.79 -9.93 23.78
N ALA A 237 19.77 -9.35 24.95
CA ALA A 237 19.58 -7.93 25.14
C ALA A 237 20.94 -7.21 25.26
N PRO A 238 21.11 -6.03 24.58
CA PRO A 238 20.16 -5.31 23.73
C PRO A 238 20.11 -5.88 22.30
N ASP A 239 18.90 -5.97 21.74
CA ASP A 239 18.68 -6.33 20.34
C ASP A 239 18.65 -5.07 19.46
N TYR A 240 19.75 -4.75 18.80
CA TYR A 240 19.88 -3.54 17.99
C TYR A 240 19.08 -3.55 16.68
N TRP A 241 18.62 -4.72 16.22
CA TRP A 241 17.72 -4.87 15.08
C TRP A 241 16.25 -4.76 15.47
N ARG A 242 15.93 -4.84 16.74
CA ARG A 242 14.61 -4.50 17.31
C ARG A 242 14.57 -3.06 17.78
N SER A 243 15.49 -2.21 17.30
CA SER A 243 15.40 -0.80 17.64
C SER A 243 13.98 -0.34 17.43
N GLU A 244 13.50 0.49 18.35
CA GLU A 244 12.26 1.24 18.26
C GLU A 244 11.93 1.40 16.79
N VAL A 245 10.88 0.72 16.34
CA VAL A 245 10.30 0.95 15.03
C VAL A 245 10.10 2.44 15.02
N MET A 246 10.97 3.19 14.35
CA MET A 246 10.62 4.57 14.03
C MET A 246 9.39 4.40 13.20
N GLY A 247 8.24 4.68 13.82
CA GLY A 247 6.97 4.45 13.21
C GLY A 247 6.95 5.04 11.82
N SER A 248 6.15 4.51 10.96
CA SER A 248 5.95 5.07 9.61
C SER A 248 5.44 6.51 9.68
N ILE A 249 4.79 6.87 10.80
CA ILE A 249 4.37 8.22 11.12
C ILE A 249 5.58 9.05 11.57
N ARG A 250 5.76 10.20 10.91
CA ARG A 250 6.77 11.19 11.29
C ARG A 250 6.14 12.57 11.27
N LEU A 251 5.98 13.19 12.42
CA LEU A 251 5.48 14.56 12.55
C LEU A 251 6.64 15.49 12.96
N VAL A 252 7.03 16.37 12.05
CA VAL A 252 8.12 17.33 12.25
C VAL A 252 7.60 18.76 12.42
N SER A 253 6.31 18.97 12.20
CA SER A 253 5.61 20.24 12.37
C SER A 253 4.18 20.01 12.87
N PRO A 254 3.48 21.03 13.41
CA PRO A 254 2.03 20.94 13.66
C PRO A 254 1.24 20.56 12.41
N VAL A 255 0.04 20.00 12.59
CA VAL A 255 -0.87 19.66 11.49
C VAL A 255 -2.13 20.55 11.57
N PRO A 256 -2.34 21.48 10.61
CA PRO A 256 -1.48 21.83 9.46
C PRO A 256 -0.27 22.68 9.89
N GLY A 257 0.88 22.45 9.22
CA GLY A 257 2.08 23.26 9.37
C GLY A 257 2.00 24.59 8.59
N PRO A 258 3.03 25.46 8.70
CA PRO A 258 2.98 26.81 8.13
C PRO A 258 2.75 26.84 6.62
N ARG A 259 3.42 25.95 5.85
CA ARG A 259 3.24 25.86 4.40
C ARG A 259 1.85 25.35 4.04
N SER A 260 1.36 24.36 4.76
CA SER A 260 0.01 23.84 4.56
C SER A 260 -1.05 24.91 4.86
N GLN A 261 -0.88 25.72 5.90
CA GLN A 261 -1.79 26.83 6.22
C GLN A 261 -1.88 27.86 5.09
N GLU A 262 -0.75 28.23 4.49
CA GLU A 262 -0.72 29.12 3.33
C GLU A 262 -1.56 28.55 2.17
N TRP A 263 -1.33 27.28 1.81
CA TRP A 263 -2.07 26.61 0.72
C TRP A 263 -3.56 26.45 1.04
N LEU A 264 -3.92 26.20 2.28
CA LEU A 264 -5.32 26.14 2.72
C LEU A 264 -6.01 27.50 2.60
N ALA A 265 -5.33 28.60 2.91
CA ALA A 265 -5.83 29.96 2.70
C ALA A 265 -6.03 30.25 1.19
N ARG A 266 -5.05 29.91 0.34
CA ARG A 266 -5.15 30.02 -1.13
C ARG A 266 -6.30 29.17 -1.69
N ARG A 267 -6.49 27.94 -1.17
CA ARG A 267 -7.62 27.09 -1.54
C ARG A 267 -8.95 27.74 -1.17
N ALA A 268 -9.06 28.34 0.00
CA ALA A 268 -10.30 29.00 0.45
C ALA A 268 -10.68 30.18 -0.46
N ALA A 269 -9.68 30.87 -1.03
CA ALA A 269 -9.91 31.95 -1.98
C ALA A 269 -10.24 31.47 -3.42
N ALA A 270 -9.72 30.33 -3.85
CA ALA A 270 -9.80 29.88 -5.24
C ALA A 270 -10.83 28.76 -5.49
N VAL A 271 -11.25 28.02 -4.48
CA VAL A 271 -12.08 26.82 -4.61
C VAL A 271 -13.42 27.05 -3.89
N PRO A 272 -14.56 26.74 -4.55
CA PRO A 272 -15.88 26.89 -3.92
C PRO A 272 -16.00 26.12 -2.59
N SER A 273 -16.59 26.73 -1.58
CA SER A 273 -16.81 26.13 -0.27
C SER A 273 -17.64 24.84 -0.28
N GLY A 274 -18.46 24.65 -1.31
CA GLY A 274 -19.22 23.42 -1.54
C GLY A 274 -18.34 22.17 -1.75
N LEU A 275 -17.06 22.33 -2.16
CA LEU A 275 -16.09 21.25 -2.16
C LEU A 275 -15.43 21.11 -0.79
N GLY A 276 -16.05 20.30 0.08
CA GLY A 276 -15.53 20.01 1.42
C GLY A 276 -14.19 19.27 1.40
N ARG A 277 -13.53 19.17 2.55
CA ARG A 277 -12.35 18.33 2.79
C ARG A 277 -12.47 17.60 4.12
N ALA A 278 -11.84 16.43 4.22
CA ALA A 278 -11.88 15.61 5.44
C ALA A 278 -10.76 15.99 6.42
N THR A 279 -9.61 16.44 5.92
CA THR A 279 -8.41 16.77 6.72
C THR A 279 -7.80 18.09 6.28
N ASP A 280 -6.88 18.62 7.09
CA ASP A 280 -6.06 19.80 6.79
C ASP A 280 -4.67 19.43 6.23
N VAL A 281 -4.45 18.17 5.84
CA VAL A 281 -3.23 17.71 5.20
C VAL A 281 -3.17 18.25 3.77
N VAL A 282 -2.04 18.88 3.42
CA VAL A 282 -1.75 19.32 2.04
C VAL A 282 -0.64 18.43 1.50
N ALA A 283 -1.03 17.39 0.78
CA ALA A 283 -0.12 16.37 0.28
C ALA A 283 0.88 16.94 -0.74
N ALA A 284 2.15 16.59 -0.60
CA ALA A 284 3.24 16.89 -1.54
C ALA A 284 3.61 15.66 -2.37
N ARG A 285 3.68 14.49 -1.75
CA ARG A 285 3.94 13.19 -2.37
C ARG A 285 3.29 12.08 -1.57
N ALA A 286 3.17 10.90 -2.18
CA ALA A 286 2.66 9.72 -1.50
C ALA A 286 3.23 8.44 -2.12
N GLU A 287 3.34 7.37 -1.32
CA GLU A 287 3.83 6.06 -1.75
C GLU A 287 3.22 4.95 -0.89
N GLY A 288 2.80 3.84 -1.48
CA GLY A 288 2.17 2.74 -0.75
C GLY A 288 0.97 3.20 0.08
N ALA A 289 1.06 3.11 1.41
CA ALA A 289 0.04 3.62 2.33
C ALA A 289 0.45 4.92 3.05
N LEU A 290 1.52 5.57 2.61
CA LEU A 290 2.06 6.78 3.23
C LEU A 290 1.78 8.03 2.41
N VAL A 291 1.44 9.13 3.09
CA VAL A 291 1.26 10.46 2.52
C VAL A 291 2.23 11.42 3.21
N HIS A 292 2.94 12.22 2.44
CA HIS A 292 3.86 13.25 2.93
C HIS A 292 3.27 14.62 2.61
N ASP A 293 3.18 15.49 3.62
CA ASP A 293 2.67 16.85 3.43
C ASP A 293 3.77 17.85 3.01
N LEU A 294 3.36 19.08 2.73
CA LEU A 294 4.27 20.16 2.34
C LEU A 294 5.22 20.59 3.48
N ASP A 295 4.88 20.28 4.72
CA ASP A 295 5.65 20.67 5.91
C ASP A 295 6.61 19.57 6.39
N GLY A 296 6.67 18.44 5.65
CA GLY A 296 7.59 17.32 5.92
C GLY A 296 7.04 16.25 6.87
N ASN A 297 5.77 16.34 7.25
CA ASN A 297 5.11 15.30 8.01
C ASN A 297 4.80 14.08 7.14
N THR A 298 4.81 12.90 7.74
CA THR A 298 4.41 11.63 7.11
C THR A 298 3.22 11.03 7.84
N PHE A 299 2.20 10.66 7.10
CA PHE A 299 0.93 10.11 7.59
C PHE A 299 0.70 8.71 7.06
N ILE A 300 0.03 7.87 7.84
CA ILE A 300 -0.59 6.63 7.36
C ILE A 300 -1.98 6.96 6.83
N ASP A 301 -2.28 6.49 5.60
CA ASP A 301 -3.56 6.71 4.93
C ASP A 301 -4.53 5.54 5.17
N PHE A 302 -5.57 5.77 5.99
CA PHE A 302 -6.67 4.82 6.18
C PHE A 302 -7.88 5.11 5.30
N VAL A 303 -7.75 6.01 4.31
CA VAL A 303 -8.84 6.42 3.40
C VAL A 303 -8.61 5.93 1.97
N GLY A 304 -7.34 5.81 1.55
CA GLY A 304 -6.98 5.32 0.22
C GLY A 304 -7.67 6.08 -0.92
N GLY A 305 -7.73 7.43 -0.85
CA GLY A 305 -8.43 8.22 -1.85
C GLY A 305 -9.95 7.93 -1.92
N ILE A 306 -10.58 7.62 -0.78
CA ILE A 306 -11.96 7.13 -0.67
C ILE A 306 -12.14 5.78 -1.39
N GLY A 307 -11.15 4.90 -1.22
CA GLY A 307 -11.12 3.56 -1.81
C GLY A 307 -10.63 3.48 -3.25
N ALA A 308 -10.02 4.54 -3.80
CA ALA A 308 -9.48 4.52 -5.15
C ALA A 308 -8.08 3.90 -5.26
N LEU A 309 -7.39 3.68 -4.15
CA LEU A 309 -5.98 3.31 -4.09
C LEU A 309 -5.78 1.92 -3.48
N ALA A 310 -6.47 0.90 -4.00
CA ALA A 310 -6.27 -0.47 -3.54
C ALA A 310 -4.80 -0.92 -3.70
N VAL A 311 -4.16 -0.59 -4.81
CA VAL A 311 -2.76 -0.91 -5.10
C VAL A 311 -1.75 0.06 -4.47
N GLY A 312 -2.21 0.99 -3.61
CA GLY A 312 -1.38 2.00 -2.97
C GLY A 312 -1.17 3.27 -3.80
N HIS A 313 -0.52 4.25 -3.18
CA HIS A 313 -0.09 5.46 -3.86
C HIS A 313 1.10 5.17 -4.76
N CYS A 314 1.07 5.68 -6.00
CA CYS A 314 2.16 5.64 -6.97
C CYS A 314 2.85 4.26 -7.12
N PRO A 315 2.13 3.14 -7.31
CA PRO A 315 2.76 1.85 -7.49
C PRO A 315 3.63 1.87 -8.77
N PRO A 316 4.89 1.38 -8.72
CA PRO A 316 5.85 1.51 -9.82
C PRO A 316 5.30 1.00 -11.16
N THR A 317 4.65 -0.17 -11.17
CA THR A 317 4.08 -0.76 -12.39
C THR A 317 3.03 0.13 -13.07
N VAL A 318 2.18 0.80 -12.28
CA VAL A 318 1.17 1.73 -12.80
C VAL A 318 1.83 3.02 -13.30
N VAL A 319 2.79 3.57 -12.54
CA VAL A 319 3.53 4.78 -12.93
C VAL A 319 4.28 4.56 -14.24
N GLU A 320 4.98 3.44 -14.39
CA GLU A 320 5.70 3.06 -15.61
C GLU A 320 4.75 2.88 -16.81
N ALA A 321 3.58 2.27 -16.61
CA ALA A 321 2.57 2.12 -17.67
C ALA A 321 2.07 3.50 -18.16
N ILE A 322 1.79 4.42 -17.24
CA ILE A 322 1.39 5.80 -17.56
C ILE A 322 2.51 6.52 -18.32
N GLN A 323 3.76 6.43 -17.87
CA GLN A 323 4.90 7.09 -18.49
C GLN A 323 5.15 6.60 -19.92
N ARG A 324 5.10 5.29 -20.15
CA ARG A 324 5.24 4.70 -21.50
C ARG A 324 4.12 5.18 -22.42
N GLN A 325 2.88 5.16 -21.95
CA GLN A 325 1.73 5.57 -22.74
C GLN A 325 1.74 7.07 -23.02
N ALA A 326 2.14 7.90 -22.05
CA ALA A 326 2.25 9.36 -22.22
C ALA A 326 3.23 9.77 -23.31
N ALA A 327 4.29 9.00 -23.53
CA ALA A 327 5.27 9.23 -24.59
C ALA A 327 4.77 8.78 -25.98
N SER A 328 3.69 8.01 -26.07
CA SER A 328 3.17 7.45 -27.32
C SER A 328 1.87 8.15 -27.78
N LEU A 329 0.82 8.08 -26.99
CA LEU A 329 -0.49 8.64 -27.31
C LEU A 329 -1.20 9.08 -26.05
N ILE A 330 -1.39 10.39 -25.86
CA ILE A 330 -2.12 10.94 -24.70
C ILE A 330 -3.63 10.79 -24.88
N HIS A 331 -4.14 11.18 -26.06
CA HIS A 331 -5.57 11.13 -26.33
C HIS A 331 -5.87 11.24 -27.83
N MET A 332 -6.86 10.48 -28.29
CA MET A 332 -7.40 10.62 -29.64
C MET A 332 -8.94 10.73 -29.63
N GLY A 333 -9.57 10.27 -28.56
CA GLY A 333 -11.03 10.10 -28.47
C GLY A 333 -11.50 8.79 -29.13
N SER A 334 -11.99 7.86 -28.33
CA SER A 334 -12.46 6.55 -28.81
C SER A 334 -13.62 6.64 -29.80
N LEU A 335 -14.32 7.77 -29.82
CA LEU A 335 -15.39 8.08 -30.78
C LEU A 335 -14.86 8.54 -32.16
N VAL A 336 -13.59 8.95 -32.23
CA VAL A 336 -12.92 9.41 -33.46
C VAL A 336 -12.15 8.25 -34.10
N GLY A 337 -11.42 7.49 -33.28
CA GLY A 337 -10.66 6.35 -33.73
C GLY A 337 -10.37 5.37 -32.60
N THR A 338 -10.17 4.11 -32.95
CA THR A 338 -9.87 3.04 -32.00
C THR A 338 -8.38 2.97 -31.71
N TYR A 339 -8.01 2.62 -30.47
CA TYR A 339 -6.66 2.33 -30.04
C TYR A 339 -6.64 1.08 -29.14
N ASP A 340 -5.50 0.42 -29.10
CA ASP A 340 -5.33 -0.92 -28.50
C ASP A 340 -5.62 -0.95 -27.00
N SER A 341 -5.17 0.04 -26.24
CA SER A 341 -5.37 0.09 -24.78
C SER A 341 -6.85 0.14 -24.37
N TYR A 342 -7.72 0.79 -25.18
CA TYR A 342 -9.17 0.78 -24.93
C TYR A 342 -9.74 -0.63 -25.08
N VAL A 343 -9.42 -1.30 -26.19
CA VAL A 343 -9.92 -2.64 -26.50
C VAL A 343 -9.42 -3.65 -25.49
N ARG A 344 -8.11 -3.67 -25.21
CA ARG A 344 -7.48 -4.56 -24.24
C ARG A 344 -8.10 -4.41 -22.82
N LEU A 345 -8.37 -3.19 -22.39
CA LEU A 345 -9.02 -3.00 -21.10
C LEU A 345 -10.45 -3.52 -21.10
N CYS A 346 -11.23 -3.30 -22.19
CA CYS A 346 -12.56 -3.85 -22.32
C CYS A 346 -12.56 -5.39 -22.31
N GLU A 347 -11.63 -6.03 -23.04
CA GLU A 347 -11.46 -7.47 -23.05
C GLU A 347 -11.11 -8.00 -21.65
N LEU A 348 -10.16 -7.37 -20.96
CA LEU A 348 -9.77 -7.72 -19.60
C LEU A 348 -10.94 -7.58 -18.62
N LEU A 349 -11.71 -6.51 -18.69
CA LEU A 349 -12.90 -6.32 -17.86
C LEU A 349 -14.00 -7.34 -18.17
N ASN A 350 -14.21 -7.70 -19.44
CA ASN A 350 -15.12 -8.76 -19.83
C ASN A 350 -14.68 -10.14 -19.28
N GLU A 351 -13.36 -10.38 -19.19
CA GLU A 351 -12.79 -11.59 -18.60
C GLU A 351 -13.02 -11.65 -17.09
N VAL A 352 -12.56 -10.62 -16.36
CA VAL A 352 -12.47 -10.67 -14.90
C VAL A 352 -13.78 -10.37 -14.16
N THR A 353 -14.74 -9.69 -14.81
CA THR A 353 -16.03 -9.36 -14.21
C THR A 353 -16.92 -10.60 -14.07
N PRO A 354 -17.56 -10.85 -12.91
CA PRO A 354 -18.48 -11.98 -12.72
C PRO A 354 -19.60 -12.04 -13.77
N GLY A 355 -20.00 -13.25 -14.14
CA GLY A 355 -21.07 -13.56 -15.10
C GLY A 355 -20.63 -14.56 -16.16
N THR A 356 -21.49 -15.55 -16.43
CA THR A 356 -21.22 -16.68 -17.35
C THR A 356 -21.65 -16.38 -18.79
N PHE A 357 -22.24 -15.22 -19.03
CA PHE A 357 -22.74 -14.77 -20.34
C PHE A 357 -21.70 -13.93 -21.10
N PRO A 358 -21.86 -13.76 -22.43
CA PRO A 358 -21.06 -12.81 -23.21
C PRO A 358 -21.23 -11.40 -22.67
N LYS A 359 -20.13 -10.67 -22.51
CA LYS A 359 -20.09 -9.33 -21.93
C LYS A 359 -19.50 -8.31 -22.88
N LYS A 360 -19.94 -7.05 -22.74
CA LYS A 360 -19.32 -5.87 -23.35
C LYS A 360 -19.12 -4.78 -22.32
N THR A 361 -18.09 -4.00 -22.52
CA THR A 361 -17.69 -2.92 -21.61
C THR A 361 -17.68 -1.58 -22.34
N LEU A 362 -18.28 -0.57 -21.69
CA LEU A 362 -18.15 0.84 -22.04
C LEU A 362 -17.29 1.54 -20.98
N LEU A 363 -16.28 2.30 -21.41
CA LEU A 363 -15.43 3.08 -20.53
C LEU A 363 -15.88 4.53 -20.43
N ALA A 364 -15.78 5.08 -19.22
CA ALA A 364 -16.06 6.48 -18.90
C ALA A 364 -15.03 6.99 -17.88
N ASN A 365 -15.24 8.17 -17.25
CA ASN A 365 -14.23 8.78 -16.39
C ASN A 365 -14.56 8.65 -14.89
N THR A 366 -15.85 8.65 -14.55
CA THR A 366 -16.31 8.66 -13.15
C THR A 366 -17.35 7.58 -12.89
N GLY A 367 -17.44 7.14 -11.61
CA GLY A 367 -18.47 6.18 -11.20
C GLY A 367 -19.90 6.70 -11.51
N ALA A 368 -20.13 8.01 -11.41
CA ALA A 368 -21.41 8.60 -11.78
C ALA A 368 -21.75 8.38 -13.27
N GLU A 369 -20.78 8.60 -14.18
CA GLU A 369 -20.96 8.33 -15.61
C GLU A 369 -21.21 6.83 -15.88
N ALA A 370 -20.51 5.94 -15.17
CA ALA A 370 -20.75 4.50 -15.31
C ALA A 370 -22.19 4.11 -14.90
N VAL A 371 -22.70 4.67 -13.79
CA VAL A 371 -24.10 4.45 -13.35
C VAL A 371 -25.10 5.05 -14.34
N GLU A 372 -24.86 6.28 -14.84
CA GLU A 372 -25.71 6.90 -15.88
C GLU A 372 -25.80 6.00 -17.12
N ASN A 373 -24.66 5.46 -17.57
CA ASN A 373 -24.60 4.58 -18.73
C ASN A 373 -25.27 3.23 -18.47
N ALA A 374 -25.13 2.65 -17.27
CA ALA A 374 -25.82 1.42 -16.89
C ALA A 374 -27.36 1.60 -16.94
N VAL A 375 -27.86 2.71 -16.39
CA VAL A 375 -29.31 3.02 -16.44
C VAL A 375 -29.77 3.27 -17.86
N LYS A 376 -29.00 3.98 -18.71
CA LYS A 376 -29.32 4.17 -20.13
C LYS A 376 -29.41 2.83 -20.87
N ALA A 377 -28.46 1.92 -20.66
CA ALA A 377 -28.48 0.58 -21.26
C ALA A 377 -29.70 -0.20 -20.81
N ALA A 378 -30.02 -0.21 -19.52
CA ALA A 378 -31.19 -0.89 -18.98
C ALA A 378 -32.52 -0.32 -19.55
N ARG A 379 -32.66 1.00 -19.63
CA ARG A 379 -33.83 1.65 -20.23
C ARG A 379 -33.95 1.37 -21.73
N ALA A 380 -32.82 1.38 -22.46
CA ALA A 380 -32.84 1.06 -23.89
C ALA A 380 -33.24 -0.39 -24.16
N TYR A 381 -32.77 -1.31 -23.32
CA TYR A 381 -33.05 -2.74 -23.43
C TYR A 381 -34.53 -3.05 -23.06
N THR A 382 -34.96 -2.60 -21.89
CA THR A 382 -36.29 -2.93 -21.35
C THR A 382 -37.40 -2.08 -21.94
N ARG A 383 -37.11 -0.86 -22.46
CA ARG A 383 -38.09 0.17 -22.87
C ARG A 383 -38.95 0.67 -21.71
N ARG A 384 -38.43 0.62 -20.47
CA ARG A 384 -39.11 1.03 -19.25
C ARG A 384 -38.39 2.22 -18.60
N PRO A 385 -39.12 3.15 -17.93
CA PRO A 385 -38.50 4.37 -17.38
C PRO A 385 -37.95 4.21 -15.94
N ALA A 386 -38.58 3.37 -15.11
CA ALA A 386 -38.39 3.39 -13.67
C ALA A 386 -37.08 2.69 -13.21
N VAL A 387 -36.47 3.22 -12.15
CA VAL A 387 -35.31 2.64 -11.49
C VAL A 387 -35.55 2.54 -9.99
N ILE A 388 -35.32 1.37 -9.42
CA ILE A 388 -35.36 1.16 -7.97
C ILE A 388 -33.94 1.25 -7.41
N CYS A 389 -33.74 1.98 -6.30
CA CYS A 389 -32.53 2.07 -5.49
C CYS A 389 -32.87 1.94 -4.01
N PHE A 390 -31.86 1.96 -3.14
CA PHE A 390 -32.03 1.68 -1.71
C PHE A 390 -31.56 2.82 -0.82
N GLU A 391 -32.18 2.96 0.37
CA GLU A 391 -31.73 3.85 1.41
C GLU A 391 -30.29 3.52 1.82
N GLY A 392 -29.49 4.55 2.08
CA GLY A 392 -28.06 4.39 2.37
C GLY A 392 -27.18 4.30 1.11
N GLY A 393 -27.75 4.05 -0.07
CA GLY A 393 -27.00 3.95 -1.33
C GLY A 393 -26.34 5.26 -1.76
N TYR A 394 -25.17 5.15 -2.42
CA TYR A 394 -24.45 6.27 -3.04
C TYR A 394 -24.00 5.88 -4.45
N HIS A 395 -24.56 6.56 -5.46
CA HIS A 395 -24.34 6.21 -6.87
C HIS A 395 -23.75 7.36 -7.71
N GLY A 396 -23.41 8.49 -7.08
CA GLY A 396 -22.81 9.64 -7.75
C GLY A 396 -23.49 10.97 -7.44
N ARG A 397 -23.08 12.02 -8.19
CA ARG A 397 -23.56 13.42 -7.99
C ARG A 397 -23.99 14.13 -9.28
N THR A 398 -24.18 13.43 -10.40
CA THR A 398 -24.89 13.94 -11.57
C THR A 398 -26.40 13.92 -11.31
N LEU A 399 -27.23 14.53 -12.13
CA LEU A 399 -28.63 14.71 -11.80
C LEU A 399 -29.36 13.38 -11.47
N LEU A 400 -29.23 12.35 -12.34
CA LEU A 400 -29.84 11.04 -12.06
C LEU A 400 -29.13 10.33 -10.91
N THR A 401 -27.81 10.25 -10.91
CA THR A 401 -27.08 9.55 -9.84
C THR A 401 -27.23 10.23 -8.48
N LEU A 402 -27.35 11.56 -8.44
CA LEU A 402 -27.70 12.31 -7.23
C LEU A 402 -29.11 11.96 -6.76
N THR A 403 -30.07 11.75 -7.71
CA THR A 403 -31.42 11.28 -7.38
C THR A 403 -31.38 9.90 -6.76
N LEU A 404 -30.54 8.96 -7.28
CA LEU A 404 -30.33 7.62 -6.75
C LEU A 404 -29.64 7.63 -5.40
N THR A 405 -28.73 8.59 -5.15
CA THR A 405 -27.95 8.72 -3.92
C THR A 405 -28.83 9.09 -2.73
N SER A 406 -28.57 8.51 -1.56
CA SER A 406 -29.17 8.83 -0.27
C SER A 406 -28.52 10.03 0.44
N LYS A 407 -28.71 10.17 1.78
CA LYS A 407 -28.08 11.18 2.64
C LYS A 407 -28.39 12.61 2.15
N TYR A 408 -29.70 12.92 2.14
CA TYR A 408 -30.24 14.15 1.56
C TYR A 408 -29.59 15.44 2.13
N SER A 409 -29.43 15.51 3.45
CA SER A 409 -28.90 16.68 4.12
C SER A 409 -27.46 17.04 3.71
N LEU A 410 -26.65 16.03 3.33
CA LEU A 410 -25.26 16.23 2.94
C LEU A 410 -25.08 16.45 1.43
N PHE A 411 -25.79 15.67 0.60
CA PHE A 411 -25.51 15.63 -0.83
C PHE A 411 -26.54 16.35 -1.70
N LYS A 412 -27.77 16.57 -1.22
CA LYS A 412 -28.91 16.92 -2.08
C LYS A 412 -29.64 18.23 -1.71
N LYS A 413 -29.36 18.74 -0.48
CA LYS A 413 -30.06 19.94 0.02
C LYS A 413 -29.92 21.10 -0.96
N THR A 414 -31.03 21.71 -1.37
CA THR A 414 -31.13 22.85 -2.31
C THR A 414 -30.73 22.56 -3.76
N MET A 415 -30.60 21.28 -4.17
CA MET A 415 -30.13 20.91 -5.54
C MET A 415 -31.22 20.35 -6.44
N GLY A 416 -32.50 20.37 -6.00
CA GLY A 416 -33.65 19.95 -6.83
C GLY A 416 -34.00 20.97 -7.93
N PRO A 417 -34.85 20.60 -8.91
CA PRO A 417 -35.62 19.34 -8.98
C PRO A 417 -34.72 18.13 -9.36
N PHE A 418 -35.15 16.95 -8.92
CA PHE A 418 -34.46 15.68 -9.19
C PHE A 418 -35.10 14.95 -10.37
N ALA A 419 -34.44 13.88 -10.88
CA ALA A 419 -34.94 13.05 -11.96
C ALA A 419 -36.20 12.29 -11.52
N SER A 420 -37.17 12.14 -12.46
CA SER A 420 -38.39 11.34 -12.25
C SER A 420 -38.10 9.82 -12.29
N ASP A 421 -39.12 9.06 -11.93
CA ASP A 421 -39.13 7.58 -12.05
C ASP A 421 -38.03 6.86 -11.27
N VAL A 422 -37.64 7.42 -10.12
CA VAL A 422 -36.70 6.81 -9.18
C VAL A 422 -37.42 6.49 -7.88
N TYR A 423 -37.46 5.21 -7.55
CA TYR A 423 -38.09 4.66 -6.36
C TYR A 423 -37.04 4.19 -5.36
N ARG A 424 -37.04 4.77 -4.16
CA ARG A 424 -36.07 4.42 -3.12
C ARG A 424 -36.76 3.58 -2.06
N LEU A 425 -36.25 2.35 -1.89
CA LEU A 425 -36.78 1.40 -0.92
C LEU A 425 -35.87 1.29 0.32
N PRO A 426 -36.46 0.91 1.46
CA PRO A 426 -35.67 0.63 2.66
C PRO A 426 -34.63 -0.50 2.42
N MET A 427 -33.46 -0.36 3.04
CA MET A 427 -32.42 -1.38 3.06
C MET A 427 -32.39 -2.04 4.42
N PRO A 428 -32.53 -3.39 4.53
CA PRO A 428 -32.39 -4.07 5.81
C PRO A 428 -30.99 -3.84 6.42
N ASN A 429 -30.99 -3.34 7.65
CA ASN A 429 -29.76 -3.09 8.40
C ASN A 429 -29.87 -3.72 9.79
N ALA A 430 -29.02 -4.71 10.08
CA ALA A 430 -29.07 -5.46 11.31
C ALA A 430 -28.85 -4.59 12.56
N TYR A 431 -27.99 -3.58 12.48
CA TYR A 431 -27.74 -2.67 13.60
C TYR A 431 -28.78 -1.55 13.68
N ARG A 432 -29.08 -0.83 12.57
CA ARG A 432 -30.05 0.27 12.52
C ARG A 432 -31.47 -0.20 12.21
N ARG A 433 -31.87 -1.34 12.78
CA ARG A 433 -33.22 -1.90 12.63
C ARG A 433 -34.27 -1.14 13.48
N PRO A 434 -35.55 -1.21 13.13
CA PRO A 434 -36.64 -0.64 13.91
C PRO A 434 -36.60 -1.15 15.36
N ALA A 435 -37.02 -0.28 16.30
CA ALA A 435 -37.07 -0.63 17.73
C ALA A 435 -38.00 -1.85 17.96
N GLY A 436 -37.55 -2.76 18.81
CA GLY A 436 -38.28 -3.98 19.15
C GLY A 436 -38.12 -5.15 18.18
N MET A 437 -37.52 -4.95 16.99
CA MET A 437 -37.26 -6.04 16.05
C MET A 437 -35.90 -6.71 16.29
N THR A 438 -35.84 -8.02 16.08
CA THR A 438 -34.58 -8.75 15.90
C THR A 438 -33.98 -8.45 14.51
N ALA A 439 -32.72 -8.84 14.25
CA ALA A 439 -32.10 -8.70 12.93
C ALA A 439 -32.87 -9.48 11.84
N ASP A 440 -33.33 -10.70 12.18
CA ASP A 440 -34.10 -11.54 11.27
C ASP A 440 -35.47 -10.93 10.97
N GLN A 441 -36.17 -10.40 11.98
CA GLN A 441 -37.45 -9.70 11.77
C GLN A 441 -37.29 -8.46 10.89
N ALA A 442 -36.18 -7.72 11.04
CA ALA A 442 -35.89 -6.57 10.18
C ALA A 442 -35.60 -6.99 8.73
N LEU A 443 -34.94 -8.14 8.53
CA LEU A 443 -34.74 -8.72 7.20
C LEU A 443 -36.07 -9.13 6.56
N GLU A 444 -36.93 -9.88 7.27
CA GLU A 444 -38.25 -10.27 6.78
C GLU A 444 -39.11 -9.05 6.45
N PHE A 445 -39.10 -8.03 7.30
CA PHE A 445 -39.77 -6.77 7.04
C PHE A 445 -39.25 -6.09 5.78
N GLY A 446 -37.94 -6.05 5.55
CA GLY A 446 -37.33 -5.50 4.34
C GLY A 446 -37.69 -6.30 3.09
N LEU A 447 -37.74 -7.62 3.15
CA LEU A 447 -38.21 -8.46 2.05
C LEU A 447 -39.68 -8.18 1.69
N MET A 448 -40.55 -8.09 2.71
CA MET A 448 -41.95 -7.72 2.52
C MET A 448 -42.09 -6.33 1.87
N GLN A 449 -41.31 -5.33 2.32
CA GLN A 449 -41.33 -3.97 1.75
C GLN A 449 -40.89 -3.95 0.26
N LEU A 450 -39.88 -4.77 -0.09
CA LEU A 450 -39.41 -4.92 -1.47
C LEU A 450 -40.52 -5.49 -2.37
N GLU A 451 -41.26 -6.49 -1.92
CA GLU A 451 -42.36 -7.09 -2.69
C GLU A 451 -43.56 -6.16 -2.78
N GLN A 452 -43.92 -5.52 -1.68
CA GLN A 452 -45.05 -4.58 -1.65
C GLN A 452 -44.82 -3.36 -2.53
N ALA A 453 -43.58 -2.95 -2.77
CA ALA A 453 -43.25 -1.83 -3.63
C ALA A 453 -43.78 -2.02 -5.07
N PHE A 454 -43.84 -3.24 -5.57
CA PHE A 454 -44.40 -3.56 -6.90
C PHE A 454 -45.92 -3.44 -6.97
N THR A 455 -46.60 -3.40 -5.84
CA THR A 455 -48.06 -3.15 -5.81
C THR A 455 -48.34 -1.70 -5.45
N ALA A 456 -47.56 -1.12 -4.53
CA ALA A 456 -47.94 0.16 -3.91
C ALA A 456 -47.24 1.38 -4.54
N GLN A 457 -46.07 1.21 -5.20
CA GLN A 457 -45.25 2.31 -5.66
C GLN A 457 -45.00 2.30 -7.17
N VAL A 458 -44.73 1.14 -7.78
CA VAL A 458 -44.39 1.04 -9.20
C VAL A 458 -44.71 -0.36 -9.73
N ASP A 459 -45.40 -0.43 -10.87
CA ASP A 459 -45.65 -1.71 -11.53
C ASP A 459 -44.30 -2.32 -12.03
N PRO A 460 -44.03 -3.60 -11.81
CA PRO A 460 -42.77 -4.22 -12.25
C PRO A 460 -42.57 -4.15 -13.78
N SER A 461 -43.64 -4.03 -14.58
CA SER A 461 -43.54 -3.84 -16.03
C SER A 461 -43.00 -2.45 -16.45
N GLU A 462 -42.99 -1.48 -15.54
CA GLU A 462 -42.40 -0.14 -15.75
C GLU A 462 -40.93 -0.05 -15.24
N VAL A 463 -40.44 -1.05 -14.50
CA VAL A 463 -39.12 -1.01 -13.91
C VAL A 463 -38.05 -1.48 -14.89
N ALA A 464 -37.15 -0.57 -15.29
CA ALA A 464 -36.01 -0.87 -16.14
C ALA A 464 -34.90 -1.59 -15.36
N ALA A 465 -34.59 -1.11 -14.15
CA ALA A 465 -33.47 -1.62 -13.37
C ALA A 465 -33.70 -1.52 -11.87
N ILE A 466 -33.04 -2.42 -11.14
CA ILE A 466 -32.77 -2.30 -9.71
C ILE A 466 -31.25 -2.14 -9.56
N ILE A 467 -30.79 -1.04 -8.91
CA ILE A 467 -29.40 -0.77 -8.64
C ILE A 467 -29.08 -0.91 -7.15
N ILE A 468 -27.99 -1.61 -6.83
CA ILE A 468 -27.57 -1.87 -5.45
C ILE A 468 -26.05 -1.97 -5.35
N GLU A 469 -25.47 -1.41 -4.26
CA GLU A 469 -24.10 -1.69 -3.84
C GLU A 469 -24.08 -3.01 -3.04
N PRO A 470 -23.30 -4.05 -3.40
CA PRO A 470 -23.19 -5.27 -2.58
C PRO A 470 -22.73 -5.01 -1.14
N VAL A 471 -21.92 -3.97 -0.94
CA VAL A 471 -21.60 -3.36 0.35
C VAL A 471 -21.78 -1.86 0.21
N GLN A 472 -22.76 -1.28 0.91
CA GLN A 472 -23.01 0.16 0.87
C GLN A 472 -21.81 0.95 1.41
N GLY A 473 -21.22 1.80 0.59
CA GLY A 473 -20.05 2.60 0.95
C GLY A 473 -20.38 3.77 1.87
N GLU A 474 -20.94 4.82 1.31
CA GLU A 474 -21.29 6.05 2.05
C GLU A 474 -22.40 5.84 3.09
N GLY A 475 -23.22 4.82 2.92
CA GLY A 475 -24.22 4.39 3.88
C GLY A 475 -23.65 3.84 5.18
N GLY A 476 -22.34 3.51 5.21
CA GLY A 476 -21.63 3.10 6.42
C GLY A 476 -21.15 1.65 6.39
N PHE A 477 -20.62 1.19 5.29
CA PHE A 477 -20.06 -0.15 5.07
C PHE A 477 -21.03 -1.27 5.49
N VAL A 478 -22.24 -1.17 4.96
CA VAL A 478 -23.32 -2.13 5.26
C VAL A 478 -23.33 -3.23 4.19
N PRO A 479 -22.90 -4.46 4.49
CA PRO A 479 -23.09 -5.59 3.58
C PRO A 479 -24.57 -5.87 3.42
N VAL A 480 -25.00 -6.10 2.19
CA VAL A 480 -26.38 -6.51 1.90
C VAL A 480 -26.63 -7.89 2.51
N PRO A 481 -27.74 -8.13 3.25
CA PRO A 481 -28.06 -9.48 3.69
C PRO A 481 -28.18 -10.44 2.49
N PRO A 482 -27.53 -11.62 2.50
CA PRO A 482 -27.52 -12.52 1.33
C PRO A 482 -28.91 -12.88 0.81
N ARG A 483 -29.87 -13.18 1.68
CA ARG A 483 -31.26 -13.48 1.29
C ARG A 483 -31.95 -12.28 0.61
N PHE A 484 -31.63 -11.06 1.01
CA PHE A 484 -32.17 -9.85 0.38
C PHE A 484 -31.64 -9.66 -1.03
N LEU A 485 -30.33 -9.84 -1.23
CA LEU A 485 -29.72 -9.74 -2.55
C LEU A 485 -30.19 -10.86 -3.49
N GLN A 486 -30.31 -12.08 -2.96
CA GLN A 486 -30.88 -13.22 -3.68
C GLN A 486 -32.32 -12.91 -4.17
N ARG A 487 -33.15 -12.34 -3.28
CA ARG A 487 -34.54 -11.99 -3.64
C ARG A 487 -34.57 -10.91 -4.72
N ILE A 488 -33.69 -9.92 -4.68
CA ILE A 488 -33.57 -8.93 -5.77
C ILE A 488 -33.27 -9.64 -7.10
N ARG A 489 -32.32 -10.58 -7.12
CA ARG A 489 -31.99 -11.32 -8.35
C ARG A 489 -33.20 -12.10 -8.88
N GLU A 490 -33.92 -12.78 -8.01
CA GLU A 490 -35.11 -13.54 -8.35
C GLU A 490 -36.22 -12.64 -8.98
N LEU A 491 -36.50 -11.51 -8.34
CA LEU A 491 -37.46 -10.54 -8.84
C LEU A 491 -37.04 -9.96 -10.19
N CYS A 492 -35.77 -9.60 -10.34
CA CYS A 492 -35.23 -9.12 -11.61
C CYS A 492 -35.42 -10.16 -12.72
N THR A 493 -35.14 -11.43 -12.43
CA THR A 493 -35.30 -12.54 -13.39
C THR A 493 -36.78 -12.75 -13.74
N ALA A 494 -37.67 -12.77 -12.75
CA ALA A 494 -39.09 -13.03 -12.93
C ALA A 494 -39.80 -11.95 -13.77
N HIS A 495 -39.36 -10.69 -13.64
CA HIS A 495 -40.02 -9.54 -14.29
C HIS A 495 -39.22 -8.96 -15.45
N GLY A 496 -38.07 -9.53 -15.84
CA GLY A 496 -37.22 -9.01 -16.92
C GLY A 496 -36.66 -7.62 -16.58
N ILE A 497 -36.33 -7.38 -15.30
CA ILE A 497 -35.70 -6.17 -14.79
C ILE A 497 -34.20 -6.35 -14.83
N VAL A 498 -33.44 -5.34 -15.23
CA VAL A 498 -31.95 -5.38 -15.24
C VAL A 498 -31.41 -5.17 -13.82
N MET A 499 -30.66 -6.14 -13.30
CA MET A 499 -29.96 -5.98 -12.04
C MET A 499 -28.62 -5.29 -12.27
N ILE A 500 -28.43 -4.11 -11.67
CA ILE A 500 -27.16 -3.35 -11.70
C ILE A 500 -26.47 -3.47 -10.35
N ALA A 501 -25.29 -4.06 -10.31
CA ALA A 501 -24.42 -4.05 -9.14
C ALA A 501 -23.43 -2.87 -9.21
N ASP A 502 -23.49 -2.01 -8.20
CA ASP A 502 -22.56 -0.90 -8.05
C ASP A 502 -21.33 -1.38 -7.23
N GLU A 503 -20.29 -1.79 -7.94
CA GLU A 503 -19.01 -2.22 -7.38
C GLU A 503 -17.95 -1.10 -7.40
N VAL A 504 -18.36 0.15 -7.55
CA VAL A 504 -17.46 1.31 -7.63
C VAL A 504 -16.57 1.42 -6.38
N GLN A 505 -17.07 1.09 -5.18
CA GLN A 505 -16.28 1.16 -3.96
C GLN A 505 -15.89 -0.21 -3.40
N CYS A 506 -16.72 -1.23 -3.52
CA CYS A 506 -16.49 -2.55 -2.95
C CYS A 506 -15.75 -3.53 -3.88
N GLY A 507 -15.64 -3.22 -5.17
CA GLY A 507 -14.90 -4.01 -6.14
C GLY A 507 -13.37 -3.90 -6.03
N PHE A 508 -12.70 -4.65 -6.88
CA PHE A 508 -11.24 -4.66 -7.03
C PHE A 508 -10.49 -4.94 -5.72
N ALA A 509 -10.63 -6.19 -5.24
CA ALA A 509 -9.97 -6.77 -4.08
C ALA A 509 -10.38 -6.19 -2.71
N ARG A 510 -11.18 -5.12 -2.67
CA ARG A 510 -11.51 -4.39 -1.43
C ARG A 510 -12.18 -5.28 -0.37
N THR A 511 -12.95 -6.29 -0.78
CA THR A 511 -13.63 -7.24 0.13
C THR A 511 -12.88 -8.57 0.32
N GLY A 512 -11.64 -8.68 -0.18
CA GLY A 512 -10.84 -9.91 -0.14
C GLY A 512 -11.08 -10.85 -1.32
N ARG A 513 -12.04 -10.53 -2.20
CA ARG A 513 -12.24 -11.11 -3.53
C ARG A 513 -12.15 -10.02 -4.58
N LEU A 514 -11.98 -10.37 -5.85
CA LEU A 514 -11.84 -9.35 -6.89
C LEU A 514 -13.11 -8.50 -6.99
N PHE A 515 -14.28 -9.11 -6.87
CA PHE A 515 -15.58 -8.44 -6.81
C PHE A 515 -16.36 -8.87 -5.55
N ALA A 516 -17.12 -7.93 -4.97
CA ALA A 516 -17.91 -8.21 -3.78
C ALA A 516 -19.07 -9.18 -4.06
N LEU A 517 -19.65 -9.19 -5.26
CA LEU A 517 -20.68 -10.15 -5.67
C LEU A 517 -20.24 -11.61 -5.57
N GLU A 518 -18.94 -11.90 -5.69
CA GLU A 518 -18.43 -13.26 -5.55
C GLU A 518 -18.69 -13.89 -4.16
N HIS A 519 -18.90 -13.06 -3.13
CA HIS A 519 -19.29 -13.56 -1.81
C HIS A 519 -20.73 -14.08 -1.74
N TYR A 520 -21.56 -13.66 -2.68
CA TYR A 520 -22.98 -13.97 -2.70
C TYR A 520 -23.35 -15.09 -3.69
N GLY A 521 -22.47 -15.42 -4.62
CA GLY A 521 -22.75 -16.39 -5.69
C GLY A 521 -23.86 -15.94 -6.62
N ILE A 522 -24.02 -14.63 -6.82
CA ILE A 522 -25.07 -14.02 -7.65
C ILE A 522 -24.41 -13.32 -8.84
N GLU A 523 -25.02 -13.44 -10.02
CA GLU A 523 -24.65 -12.72 -11.23
C GLU A 523 -25.58 -11.52 -11.44
N ALA A 524 -25.03 -10.32 -11.55
CA ALA A 524 -25.76 -9.14 -11.99
C ALA A 524 -25.71 -9.02 -13.51
N ASP A 525 -26.73 -8.39 -14.10
CA ASP A 525 -26.79 -8.18 -15.55
C ASP A 525 -25.79 -7.11 -16.00
N ILE A 526 -25.55 -6.10 -15.16
CA ILE A 526 -24.55 -5.04 -15.34
C ILE A 526 -23.80 -4.83 -14.04
N ILE A 527 -22.47 -4.68 -14.14
CA ILE A 527 -21.60 -4.27 -13.03
C ILE A 527 -20.96 -2.94 -13.40
N VAL A 528 -21.05 -1.95 -12.51
CA VAL A 528 -20.36 -0.67 -12.66
C VAL A 528 -19.16 -0.59 -11.74
N THR A 529 -18.03 -0.10 -12.29
CA THR A 529 -16.73 -0.03 -11.60
C THR A 529 -16.06 1.32 -11.82
N ALA A 530 -15.23 1.73 -10.86
CA ALA A 530 -14.38 2.92 -10.91
C ALA A 530 -13.33 2.85 -9.80
N LYS A 531 -12.90 3.98 -9.24
CA LYS A 531 -12.01 4.08 -8.07
C LYS A 531 -10.77 3.19 -8.20
N SER A 532 -10.73 2.03 -7.49
CA SER A 532 -9.57 1.12 -7.51
C SER A 532 -9.22 0.60 -8.91
N LEU A 533 -10.18 0.58 -9.84
CA LEU A 533 -9.94 0.29 -11.25
C LEU A 533 -8.79 1.13 -11.82
N GLY A 534 -8.78 2.42 -11.54
CA GLY A 534 -7.82 3.37 -12.12
C GLY A 534 -6.56 3.61 -11.31
N ALA A 535 -6.43 3.01 -10.11
CA ALA A 535 -5.29 3.27 -9.20
C ALA A 535 -5.02 4.77 -8.96
N GLY A 536 -6.07 5.58 -8.88
CA GLY A 536 -6.01 7.04 -8.75
C GLY A 536 -6.23 7.81 -10.05
N MET A 537 -6.13 7.18 -11.21
CA MET A 537 -6.49 7.80 -12.50
C MET A 537 -8.01 7.82 -12.72
N PRO A 538 -8.57 8.88 -13.37
CA PRO A 538 -10.00 9.01 -13.60
C PRO A 538 -10.47 8.05 -14.72
N ILE A 539 -11.00 6.90 -14.32
CA ILE A 539 -11.60 5.91 -15.21
C ILE A 539 -12.73 5.18 -14.50
N SER A 540 -13.74 4.80 -15.27
CA SER A 540 -14.82 3.93 -14.84
C SER A 540 -15.28 3.03 -15.99
N ALA A 541 -15.99 1.96 -15.65
CA ALA A 541 -16.50 1.03 -16.63
C ALA A 541 -17.94 0.59 -16.29
N THR A 542 -18.72 0.38 -17.34
CA THR A 542 -20.02 -0.29 -17.33
C THR A 542 -19.84 -1.57 -18.10
N THR A 543 -19.75 -2.70 -17.39
CA THR A 543 -19.60 -4.04 -17.97
C THR A 543 -20.90 -4.81 -17.78
N GLY A 544 -21.49 -5.32 -18.85
CA GLY A 544 -22.77 -6.02 -18.75
C GLY A 544 -22.98 -7.04 -19.87
N ARG A 545 -24.10 -7.73 -19.79
CA ARG A 545 -24.55 -8.66 -20.84
C ARG A 545 -24.52 -7.97 -22.19
N ALA A 546 -23.94 -8.65 -23.18
CA ALA A 546 -23.74 -8.08 -24.50
C ALA A 546 -25.07 -7.63 -25.16
N ASP A 547 -26.16 -8.40 -24.97
CA ASP A 547 -27.49 -8.04 -25.49
C ASP A 547 -28.05 -6.77 -24.85
N ILE A 548 -27.78 -6.50 -23.58
CA ILE A 548 -28.17 -5.28 -22.88
C ILE A 548 -27.33 -4.09 -23.34
N MET A 549 -26.01 -4.28 -23.43
CA MET A 549 -25.09 -3.23 -23.80
C MET A 549 -25.26 -2.78 -25.27
N ASP A 550 -25.65 -3.70 -26.16
CA ASP A 550 -25.92 -3.43 -27.57
C ASP A 550 -27.36 -2.88 -27.85
N ALA A 551 -28.23 -2.80 -26.84
CA ALA A 551 -29.58 -2.30 -27.01
C ALA A 551 -29.68 -0.79 -27.30
N THR A 552 -28.60 -0.04 -27.00
CA THR A 552 -28.53 1.39 -27.32
C THR A 552 -28.18 1.60 -28.81
N HIS A 553 -28.81 2.59 -29.43
CA HIS A 553 -28.49 2.96 -30.81
C HIS A 553 -27.05 3.53 -30.93
N THR A 554 -26.47 3.41 -32.12
CA THR A 554 -25.15 3.98 -32.40
C THR A 554 -25.09 5.48 -32.09
N GLY A 555 -24.13 5.91 -31.31
CA GLY A 555 -23.99 7.30 -30.84
C GLY A 555 -24.80 7.62 -29.57
N GLY A 556 -25.58 6.70 -29.03
CA GLY A 556 -26.36 6.89 -27.80
C GLY A 556 -25.55 6.88 -26.52
N MET A 557 -24.33 6.31 -26.58
CA MET A 557 -23.38 6.27 -25.49
C MET A 557 -22.04 6.83 -25.92
N GLY A 558 -21.25 7.37 -24.96
CA GLY A 558 -19.91 7.85 -25.20
C GLY A 558 -19.57 9.08 -24.36
N GLY A 559 -18.35 9.55 -24.52
CA GLY A 559 -17.81 10.74 -23.87
C GLY A 559 -16.44 11.04 -24.43
N THR A 560 -16.07 12.31 -24.54
CA THR A 560 -14.81 12.72 -25.17
C THR A 560 -13.59 12.03 -24.55
N TYR A 561 -13.53 11.92 -23.24
CA TYR A 561 -12.36 11.41 -22.50
C TYR A 561 -12.53 9.98 -21.97
N GLY A 562 -13.70 9.36 -22.14
CA GLY A 562 -13.95 8.00 -21.67
C GLY A 562 -12.97 6.99 -22.28
N GLY A 563 -12.27 6.26 -21.43
CA GLY A 563 -11.24 5.32 -21.86
C GLY A 563 -9.98 6.00 -22.43
N ASN A 564 -9.55 7.12 -21.85
CA ASN A 564 -8.27 7.75 -22.22
C ASN A 564 -7.11 6.74 -22.18
N PRO A 565 -6.19 6.72 -23.17
CA PRO A 565 -5.11 5.72 -23.25
C PRO A 565 -4.26 5.60 -21.99
N LEU A 566 -3.94 6.72 -21.31
CA LEU A 566 -3.15 6.70 -20.06
C LEU A 566 -3.91 6.00 -18.94
N THR A 567 -5.22 6.28 -18.84
CA THR A 567 -6.06 5.69 -17.79
C THR A 567 -6.35 4.23 -18.07
N CYS A 568 -6.42 3.81 -19.35
CA CYS A 568 -6.56 2.41 -19.72
C CYS A 568 -5.31 1.60 -19.33
N GLU A 569 -4.11 2.08 -19.65
CA GLU A 569 -2.87 1.40 -19.28
C GLU A 569 -2.67 1.34 -17.75
N ALA A 570 -3.03 2.41 -17.04
CA ALA A 570 -3.04 2.41 -15.57
C ALA A 570 -4.00 1.36 -15.00
N ALA A 571 -5.21 1.26 -15.57
CA ALA A 571 -6.23 0.31 -15.14
C ALA A 571 -5.81 -1.15 -15.45
N ILE A 572 -5.25 -1.43 -16.62
CA ILE A 572 -4.71 -2.75 -16.96
C ILE A 572 -3.65 -3.15 -15.95
N ALA A 573 -2.66 -2.28 -15.69
CA ALA A 573 -1.61 -2.55 -14.72
C ALA A 573 -2.16 -2.79 -13.30
N ALA A 574 -3.15 -2.02 -12.87
CA ALA A 574 -3.78 -2.17 -11.57
C ALA A 574 -4.58 -3.49 -11.46
N ILE A 575 -5.36 -3.86 -12.47
CA ILE A 575 -6.11 -5.14 -12.48
C ILE A 575 -5.14 -6.32 -12.42
N GLU A 576 -4.06 -6.28 -13.21
CA GLU A 576 -3.04 -7.33 -13.22
C GLU A 576 -2.38 -7.53 -11.84
N MET A 577 -2.19 -6.46 -11.06
CA MET A 577 -1.75 -6.56 -9.68
C MET A 577 -2.83 -7.15 -8.77
N MET A 578 -4.07 -6.64 -8.86
CA MET A 578 -5.16 -6.99 -7.94
C MET A 578 -5.69 -8.41 -8.12
N ARG A 579 -5.65 -8.97 -9.35
CA ARG A 579 -6.09 -10.34 -9.62
C ARG A 579 -5.12 -11.43 -9.16
N GLN A 580 -3.91 -11.05 -8.72
CA GLN A 580 -2.93 -12.03 -8.21
C GLN A 580 -3.44 -12.67 -6.92
N PRO A 581 -3.33 -14.02 -6.78
CA PRO A 581 -3.77 -14.70 -5.56
C PRO A 581 -3.12 -14.17 -4.29
N ALA A 582 -1.85 -13.79 -4.35
CA ALA A 582 -1.13 -13.21 -3.21
C ALA A 582 -1.71 -11.85 -2.78
N PHE A 583 -2.15 -11.02 -3.74
CA PHE A 583 -2.77 -9.73 -3.45
C PHE A 583 -4.14 -9.91 -2.77
N LEU A 584 -4.97 -10.82 -3.27
CA LEU A 584 -6.27 -11.16 -2.67
C LEU A 584 -6.11 -11.77 -1.27
N ALA A 585 -5.10 -12.62 -1.07
CA ALA A 585 -4.77 -13.17 0.24
C ALA A 585 -4.35 -12.04 1.22
N ARG A 586 -3.54 -11.08 0.77
CA ARG A 586 -3.17 -9.89 1.55
C ARG A 586 -4.38 -9.05 1.93
N ALA A 587 -5.27 -8.77 0.99
CA ALA A 587 -6.51 -8.04 1.23
C ALA A 587 -7.38 -8.72 2.31
N SER A 588 -7.50 -10.06 2.23
CA SER A 588 -8.23 -10.85 3.23
C SER A 588 -7.55 -10.82 4.61
N ALA A 589 -6.22 -10.89 4.67
CA ALA A 589 -5.45 -10.81 5.92
C ALA A 589 -5.66 -9.45 6.62
N ILE A 590 -5.59 -8.33 5.87
CA ILE A 590 -5.88 -6.99 6.38
C ILE A 590 -7.30 -6.94 6.96
N GLY A 591 -8.28 -7.49 6.24
CA GLY A 591 -9.67 -7.54 6.69
C GLY A 591 -9.84 -8.32 7.98
N THR A 592 -9.16 -9.46 8.13
CA THR A 592 -9.18 -10.28 9.35
C THR A 592 -8.59 -9.53 10.53
N GLN A 593 -7.44 -8.88 10.35
CA GLN A 593 -6.79 -8.08 11.39
C GLN A 593 -7.66 -6.90 11.81
N LEU A 594 -8.21 -6.14 10.87
CA LEU A 594 -9.14 -5.05 11.16
C LEU A 594 -10.34 -5.54 11.97
N ARG A 595 -11.01 -6.58 11.53
CA ARG A 595 -12.18 -7.13 12.22
C ARG A 595 -11.84 -7.55 13.65
N SER A 596 -10.76 -8.29 13.85
CA SER A 596 -10.34 -8.74 15.17
C SER A 596 -10.08 -7.55 16.10
N THR A 597 -9.25 -6.61 15.69
CA THR A 597 -8.89 -5.43 16.49
C THR A 597 -10.10 -4.55 16.79
N LEU A 598 -10.94 -4.26 15.79
CA LEU A 598 -12.11 -3.39 16.00
C LEU A 598 -13.18 -4.05 16.87
N THR A 599 -13.33 -5.38 16.82
CA THR A 599 -14.21 -6.13 17.72
C THR A 599 -13.68 -6.12 19.15
N GLU A 600 -12.39 -6.25 19.34
CA GLU A 600 -11.76 -6.08 20.65
C GLU A 600 -11.99 -4.67 21.20
N TRP A 601 -11.81 -3.63 20.38
CA TRP A 601 -12.13 -2.25 20.78
C TRP A 601 -13.59 -2.11 21.22
N GLN A 602 -14.54 -2.71 20.48
CA GLN A 602 -15.95 -2.67 20.85
C GLN A 602 -16.22 -3.22 22.26
N SER A 603 -15.44 -4.19 22.72
CA SER A 603 -15.59 -4.71 24.08
C SER A 603 -15.16 -3.72 25.15
N ARG A 604 -14.17 -2.87 24.88
CA ARG A 604 -13.55 -1.94 25.83
C ARG A 604 -14.07 -0.50 25.73
N HIS A 605 -14.42 -0.03 24.51
CA HIS A 605 -14.79 1.36 24.24
C HIS A 605 -16.30 1.54 24.17
N PRO A 606 -16.92 2.23 25.14
CA PRO A 606 -18.38 2.39 25.22
C PRO A 606 -18.98 3.17 24.03
N LEU A 607 -18.24 4.05 23.39
CA LEU A 607 -18.71 4.79 22.19
C LEU A 607 -18.90 3.89 20.98
N ILE A 608 -18.25 2.71 20.90
CA ILE A 608 -18.40 1.82 19.74
C ILE A 608 -19.68 1.01 19.88
N GLY A 609 -20.70 1.37 19.09
CA GLY A 609 -21.97 0.65 19.04
C GLY A 609 -21.94 -0.57 18.14
N ASP A 610 -21.27 -0.50 16.99
CA ASP A 610 -21.22 -1.57 16.00
C ASP A 610 -19.90 -1.61 15.24
N VAL A 611 -19.49 -2.84 14.88
CA VAL A 611 -18.33 -3.11 14.02
C VAL A 611 -18.82 -3.93 12.83
N ARG A 612 -18.73 -3.39 11.64
CA ARG A 612 -19.22 -4.07 10.43
C ARG A 612 -18.37 -3.80 9.20
N GLY A 613 -18.64 -4.57 8.15
CA GLY A 613 -17.97 -4.48 6.86
C GLY A 613 -17.72 -5.85 6.26
N LEU A 614 -16.97 -5.87 5.15
CA LEU A 614 -16.59 -7.09 4.45
C LEU A 614 -15.14 -6.98 3.95
N GLY A 615 -14.30 -7.98 4.26
CA GLY A 615 -12.87 -7.93 3.95
C GLY A 615 -12.20 -6.73 4.60
N SER A 616 -11.37 -5.99 3.85
CA SER A 616 -10.67 -4.80 4.33
C SER A 616 -11.52 -3.52 4.34
N MET A 617 -12.77 -3.60 3.92
CA MET A 617 -13.74 -2.49 3.98
C MET A 617 -14.48 -2.54 5.31
N MET A 618 -13.90 -1.97 6.38
CA MET A 618 -14.39 -2.06 7.77
C MET A 618 -14.76 -0.68 8.33
N LEU A 619 -15.76 -0.68 9.24
CA LEU A 619 -16.24 0.53 9.89
C LEU A 619 -16.58 0.25 11.34
N ILE A 620 -16.26 1.21 12.23
CA ILE A 620 -16.86 1.32 13.56
C ILE A 620 -17.94 2.39 13.54
N GLU A 621 -19.12 2.09 14.07
CA GLU A 621 -20.19 3.06 14.24
C GLU A 621 -20.25 3.54 15.67
N LEU A 622 -20.14 4.86 15.87
CA LEU A 622 -20.08 5.48 17.19
C LEU A 622 -21.45 5.97 17.64
N VAL A 623 -21.79 5.69 18.88
CA VAL A 623 -23.05 6.06 19.53
C VAL A 623 -22.77 6.63 20.92
N LYS A 624 -23.61 7.56 21.36
CA LYS A 624 -23.56 8.08 22.72
C LYS A 624 -24.05 7.07 23.75
N ASP A 625 -25.00 6.25 23.33
CA ASP A 625 -25.57 5.19 24.16
C ASP A 625 -25.90 3.96 23.32
N ARG A 626 -25.45 2.77 23.75
CA ARG A 626 -25.60 1.51 23.00
C ARG A 626 -27.02 0.97 22.98
N GLN A 627 -27.85 1.33 23.97
CA GLN A 627 -29.25 0.86 24.04
C GLN A 627 -30.14 1.66 23.09
N THR A 628 -30.05 2.98 23.18
CA THR A 628 -30.82 3.89 22.31
C THR A 628 -30.23 3.99 20.90
N ARG A 629 -28.93 3.71 20.77
CA ARG A 629 -28.13 3.86 19.54
C ARG A 629 -28.09 5.31 19.04
N GLU A 630 -28.16 6.28 19.96
CA GLU A 630 -28.06 7.71 19.60
C GLU A 630 -26.71 7.96 18.89
N PRO A 631 -26.71 8.50 17.65
CA PRO A 631 -25.49 8.75 16.90
C PRO A 631 -24.56 9.75 17.62
N ALA A 632 -23.24 9.54 17.50
CA ALA A 632 -22.18 10.38 18.07
C ALA A 632 -21.33 11.09 16.99
N PRO A 633 -21.90 11.98 16.13
CA PRO A 633 -21.20 12.58 15.00
C PRO A 633 -20.10 13.56 15.42
N ASP A 634 -20.26 14.27 16.53
CA ASP A 634 -19.29 15.24 17.03
C ASP A 634 -18.08 14.54 17.62
N GLU A 635 -18.30 13.49 18.40
CA GLU A 635 -17.26 12.60 18.95
C GLU A 635 -16.48 11.93 17.81
N THR A 636 -17.18 11.47 16.77
CA THR A 636 -16.55 10.90 15.57
C THR A 636 -15.64 11.91 14.89
N LEU A 637 -16.07 13.16 14.73
CA LEU A 637 -15.25 14.20 14.14
C LEU A 637 -14.04 14.54 15.01
N ALA A 638 -14.21 14.57 16.34
CA ALA A 638 -13.12 14.83 17.28
C ALA A 638 -12.04 13.73 17.23
N ILE A 639 -12.45 12.46 17.15
CA ILE A 639 -11.53 11.31 17.01
C ILE A 639 -10.74 11.40 15.70
N ILE A 640 -11.39 11.67 14.58
CA ILE A 640 -10.73 11.79 13.26
C ILE A 640 -9.72 12.94 13.25
N ARG A 641 -10.08 14.10 13.84
CA ARG A 641 -9.15 15.23 13.98
C ARG A 641 -7.96 14.87 14.87
N GLY A 642 -8.22 14.22 16.01
CA GLY A 642 -7.18 13.75 16.92
C GLY A 642 -6.24 12.74 16.28
N ALA A 643 -6.74 11.82 15.48
CA ALA A 643 -5.95 10.87 14.72
C ALA A 643 -5.09 11.58 13.65
N CYS A 644 -5.65 12.55 12.92
CA CYS A 644 -4.93 13.33 11.93
C CYS A 644 -3.77 14.12 12.54
N GLN A 645 -3.99 14.74 13.70
CA GLN A 645 -2.94 15.44 14.45
C GLN A 645 -1.83 14.53 14.97
N ARG A 646 -2.06 13.20 14.97
CA ARG A 646 -1.10 12.16 15.36
C ARG A 646 -0.56 11.35 14.18
N GLY A 647 -0.86 11.75 12.94
CA GLY A 647 -0.28 11.17 11.74
C GLY A 647 -1.12 10.10 11.06
N VAL A 648 -2.43 10.00 11.31
CA VAL A 648 -3.33 9.07 10.60
C VAL A 648 -4.44 9.84 9.89
N ILE A 649 -4.52 9.65 8.57
CA ILE A 649 -5.61 10.17 7.75
C ILE A 649 -6.80 9.23 7.86
N ALA A 650 -7.91 9.68 8.44
CA ALA A 650 -9.16 8.94 8.58
C ALA A 650 -10.37 9.77 8.10
N MET A 651 -11.50 9.13 7.84
CA MET A 651 -12.68 9.79 7.30
C MET A 651 -13.99 9.18 7.83
N ARG A 652 -15.02 10.03 7.95
CA ARG A 652 -16.36 9.60 8.36
C ARG A 652 -17.14 8.92 7.25
N ALA A 653 -18.06 8.03 7.63
CA ALA A 653 -19.12 7.47 6.79
C ALA A 653 -20.41 7.26 7.61
N GLY A 654 -21.43 6.67 6.97
CA GLY A 654 -22.71 6.37 7.60
C GLY A 654 -23.75 7.49 7.43
N LEU A 655 -25.03 7.12 7.46
CA LEU A 655 -26.15 8.06 7.28
C LEU A 655 -26.10 9.23 8.28
N PHE A 656 -25.66 8.97 9.49
CA PHE A 656 -25.58 9.96 10.57
C PHE A 656 -24.19 10.56 10.73
N THR A 657 -23.24 10.29 9.81
CA THR A 657 -21.84 10.77 9.89
C THR A 657 -21.09 10.38 11.16
N ASN A 658 -21.51 9.30 11.79
CA ASN A 658 -21.01 8.77 13.06
C ASN A 658 -20.22 7.45 12.92
N GLY A 659 -19.78 7.12 11.72
CA GLY A 659 -18.90 5.97 11.47
C GLY A 659 -17.50 6.42 11.09
N ILE A 660 -16.47 5.74 11.62
CA ILE A 660 -15.09 5.85 11.17
C ILE A 660 -14.83 4.69 10.21
N ARG A 661 -14.50 5.02 8.95
CA ARG A 661 -14.18 4.03 7.93
C ARG A 661 -12.71 3.69 7.92
N PHE A 662 -12.41 2.40 7.76
CA PHE A 662 -11.08 1.86 7.51
C PHE A 662 -11.05 1.34 6.09
N LEU A 663 -10.30 2.03 5.23
CA LEU A 663 -10.23 1.75 3.79
C LEU A 663 -8.79 1.94 3.28
N PRO A 664 -7.78 1.38 4.01
CA PRO A 664 -6.38 1.61 3.68
C PRO A 664 -6.03 1.07 2.28
N PRO A 665 -4.96 1.55 1.66
CA PRO A 665 -4.30 0.83 0.57
C PRO A 665 -4.02 -0.62 0.98
N LEU A 666 -4.25 -1.58 0.07
CA LEU A 666 -4.05 -3.01 0.38
C LEU A 666 -2.56 -3.42 0.37
N THR A 667 -1.70 -2.46 0.04
CA THR A 667 -0.23 -2.56 0.14
C THR A 667 0.31 -2.13 1.51
N ILE A 668 -0.57 -1.70 2.43
CA ILE A 668 -0.18 -1.34 3.81
C ILE A 668 0.52 -2.51 4.49
N THR A 669 1.64 -2.25 5.20
CA THR A 669 2.34 -3.29 5.97
C THR A 669 1.61 -3.59 7.28
N ASP A 670 1.94 -4.71 7.94
CA ASP A 670 1.34 -5.06 9.23
C ASP A 670 1.73 -4.06 10.32
N GLU A 671 2.97 -3.55 10.26
CA GLU A 671 3.48 -2.52 11.17
C GLU A 671 2.75 -1.20 10.99
N GLN A 672 2.56 -0.74 9.74
CA GLN A 672 1.81 0.47 9.42
C GLN A 672 0.35 0.36 9.87
N LEU A 673 -0.27 -0.81 9.64
CA LEU A 673 -1.65 -1.04 10.05
C LEU A 673 -1.78 -1.02 11.57
N ALA A 674 -0.88 -1.70 12.29
CA ALA A 674 -0.86 -1.72 13.76
C ALA A 674 -0.60 -0.32 14.35
N GLU A 675 0.37 0.42 13.81
CA GLU A 675 0.69 1.78 14.23
C GLU A 675 -0.50 2.73 14.02
N GLY A 676 -1.09 2.69 12.83
CA GLY A 676 -2.24 3.53 12.51
C GLY A 676 -3.46 3.22 13.38
N LEU A 677 -3.72 1.95 13.67
CA LEU A 677 -4.79 1.53 14.59
C LEU A 677 -4.53 2.05 16.01
N ALA A 678 -3.32 1.91 16.54
CA ALA A 678 -2.98 2.42 17.86
C ALA A 678 -3.20 3.94 17.99
N VAL A 679 -2.91 4.70 16.93
CA VAL A 679 -3.18 6.15 16.91
C VAL A 679 -4.68 6.45 16.93
N VAL A 680 -5.49 5.74 16.16
CA VAL A 680 -6.95 5.91 16.16
C VAL A 680 -7.54 5.55 17.52
N GLU A 681 -7.10 4.44 18.13
CA GLU A 681 -7.53 4.02 19.47
C GLU A 681 -7.16 5.05 20.54
N SER A 682 -5.95 5.59 20.51
CA SER A 682 -5.53 6.68 21.42
C SER A 682 -6.43 7.90 21.30
N ALA A 683 -6.79 8.30 20.06
CA ALA A 683 -7.72 9.42 19.84
C ALA A 683 -9.13 9.11 20.34
N LEU A 684 -9.60 7.89 20.21
CA LEU A 684 -10.89 7.41 20.75
C LEU A 684 -10.89 7.47 22.28
N THR A 685 -9.85 6.95 22.93
CA THR A 685 -9.68 6.98 24.39
C THR A 685 -9.71 8.42 24.95
N ASP A 686 -9.03 9.36 24.28
CA ASP A 686 -9.04 10.75 24.69
C ASP A 686 -10.43 11.41 24.62
N VAL A 687 -11.22 11.06 23.60
CA VAL A 687 -12.58 11.59 23.44
C VAL A 687 -13.49 10.99 24.51
N GLU A 688 -13.40 9.70 24.79
CA GLU A 688 -14.15 9.04 25.86
C GLU A 688 -13.82 9.61 27.23
N ALA A 689 -12.55 9.83 27.54
CA ALA A 689 -12.11 10.45 28.78
C ALA A 689 -12.72 11.85 28.98
N ARG A 690 -12.75 12.67 27.91
CA ARG A 690 -13.39 14.00 27.94
C ARG A 690 -14.91 13.94 28.14
N ALA A 691 -15.55 12.90 27.65
CA ALA A 691 -16.97 12.65 27.83
C ALA A 691 -17.30 12.02 29.20
N GLY A 692 -16.32 11.75 30.06
CA GLY A 692 -16.49 11.10 31.35
C GLY A 692 -16.79 9.61 31.25
N LEU A 693 -16.52 8.99 30.11
CA LEU A 693 -16.69 7.57 29.87
C LEU A 693 -15.40 6.83 30.26
N SER A 694 -15.51 5.77 31.06
CA SER A 694 -14.37 4.95 31.43
C SER A 694 -14.30 3.70 30.55
N LEU A 695 -13.07 3.30 30.18
CA LEU A 695 -12.83 2.01 29.54
C LEU A 695 -13.36 0.88 30.41
N GLN A 696 -14.02 -0.09 29.79
CA GLN A 696 -14.43 -1.31 30.47
C GLN A 696 -13.24 -2.29 30.52
N PRO A 697 -13.05 -3.06 31.60
CA PRO A 697 -12.06 -4.12 31.61
C PRO A 697 -12.38 -5.13 30.49
N ALA A 698 -11.32 -5.62 29.85
CA ALA A 698 -11.41 -6.56 28.73
C ALA A 698 -12.02 -7.90 29.13
#